data_62d06236ccfb6cc93eaa4a90b4644a31
#
_entry.id   62d06236ccfb6cc93eaa4a90b4644a31
#
_cell.length_a   1.000
_cell.length_b   1.000
_cell.length_c   1.000
_cell.angle_alpha   90.00
_cell.angle_beta   90.00
_cell.angle_gamma   90.00
#
_symmetry.space_group_name_H-M   'P 1'
#
loop_
_entity.id
_entity.type
_entity.pdbx_description
1 polymer ?
#
loop_
_entity_poly.entity_id
_entity_poly.type
_entity_poly.pdbx_seq_one_letter_code
_entity_poly.pdbx_strand_id
1 'polypeptide(L)'
;MCLRHKVCRLQKGMVNNMTKKQKKMLYRIIVTFLLFAVLMVCEHTGGMDGWNKIVLFVIYLVPYLVIGYDIVYKAARNISHGQVFDENFLMMIATFGAFGVGEYSEAVAVMLFYQVGELFQGYAVGKSRQSISDMMDICPEYANIEEDGVLKQVDPDDVEVGSIIVVKPGERIPLDGIVVEGESLIDTAALTGESVPRSAKAGDEIISGCVNGSGTLKVKTTKEFDDSTVAKILELVENASSKKAKVENFITRFAKYYTPVVTIGAVILAILPPLILGGGWAEWIQRACIFLVISCPCALVISVPLGFFGGIGAASKIGVLVKGSNYLEAVAEMTTIVFDKTGTLTKGEFKVTDVITENGSKEELIELAALGEGYSNHPIANSIREAYGKELDLNRVTNTEEIAGHGIKAVIDGKTVLLGNEKLMKSESIFYTSCKSMGTVVYVACNGVFEGAVVISDTIKDGAKEAIHDMKQVGVRHMVMLTGDRKEAAETVAQALGIDEVHAELLPGGKVEQVEALLKAEKEKERLAFVGDGINDAPVLTRADIGIAMGSMGSDAAIEAADIVLMDDDVTKIASVVRIARKTLRIVKQNIVFALAIKALVLILGALGMANMWEAVFADVGVSVIAILNSMRTLNEK
;
A
#
# COMPACT_ATOMS: atom_id res chain seq x y z
N MET A 1 -0.43 -20.83 -15.63
CA MET A 1 0.10 -21.21 -14.34
C MET A 1 1.57 -20.82 -14.16
N CYS A 2 2.47 -21.00 -15.03
CA CYS A 2 3.90 -20.65 -14.91
C CYS A 2 4.27 -19.15 -15.12
N LEU A 3 3.33 -18.20 -15.02
CA LEU A 3 3.58 -16.79 -15.37
C LEU A 3 4.14 -15.96 -14.19
N ARG A 4 3.70 -16.21 -12.94
CA ARG A 4 4.07 -15.38 -11.78
C ARG A 4 5.53 -15.55 -11.37
N HIS A 5 6.02 -16.78 -11.28
CA HIS A 5 7.43 -17.05 -10.96
C HIS A 5 8.38 -16.61 -12.10
N LYS A 6 7.93 -16.72 -13.38
CA LYS A 6 8.65 -16.10 -14.51
C LYS A 6 8.70 -14.59 -14.41
N VAL A 7 7.65 -13.94 -13.90
CA VAL A 7 7.63 -12.49 -13.65
C VAL A 7 8.64 -12.12 -12.57
N CYS A 8 8.71 -12.86 -11.48
CA CYS A 8 9.71 -12.66 -10.41
C CYS A 8 11.15 -12.83 -10.93
N ARG A 9 11.44 -13.87 -11.71
CA ARG A 9 12.76 -14.07 -12.37
C ARG A 9 13.07 -13.02 -13.44
N LEU A 10 12.09 -12.60 -14.24
CA LEU A 10 12.28 -11.57 -15.26
C LEU A 10 12.54 -10.20 -14.64
N GLN A 11 11.95 -9.90 -13.48
CA GLN A 11 12.16 -8.65 -12.76
C GLN A 11 13.56 -8.57 -12.14
N LYS A 12 14.08 -9.64 -11.54
CA LYS A 12 15.45 -9.68 -10.97
C LYS A 12 16.56 -9.47 -12.02
N GLY A 13 16.36 -9.93 -13.24
CA GLY A 13 17.32 -9.69 -14.34
C GLY A 13 17.38 -8.25 -14.87
N MET A 14 16.44 -7.37 -14.45
CA MET A 14 16.39 -5.96 -14.87
C MET A 14 17.12 -4.98 -13.94
N VAL A 15 17.65 -5.45 -12.82
CA VAL A 15 18.02 -4.63 -11.64
C VAL A 15 19.25 -3.73 -11.83
N ASN A 16 20.14 -3.92 -12.79
CA ASN A 16 21.42 -3.19 -12.74
C ASN A 16 21.90 -2.46 -14.00
N ASN A 17 21.07 -2.32 -15.06
CA ASN A 17 21.50 -1.57 -16.25
C ASN A 17 20.30 -1.09 -17.07
N MET A 18 20.47 0.06 -17.75
CA MET A 18 19.54 0.51 -18.79
C MET A 18 19.08 -0.67 -19.66
N THR A 19 17.77 -0.79 -19.91
CA THR A 19 17.23 -1.85 -20.76
C THR A 19 17.87 -1.81 -22.14
N LYS A 20 17.87 -2.95 -22.86
CA LYS A 20 18.38 -3.01 -24.23
C LYS A 20 17.75 -1.95 -25.13
N LYS A 21 16.46 -1.63 -24.89
CA LYS A 21 15.70 -0.59 -25.61
C LYS A 21 16.23 0.82 -25.28
N GLN A 22 16.47 1.12 -24.01
CA GLN A 22 17.03 2.41 -23.54
C GLN A 22 18.46 2.61 -24.05
N LYS A 23 19.29 1.57 -24.03
CA LYS A 23 20.66 1.63 -24.59
C LYS A 23 20.64 1.93 -26.09
N LYS A 24 19.72 1.31 -26.84
CA LYS A 24 19.56 1.57 -28.28
C LYS A 24 19.11 3.02 -28.53
N MET A 25 18.20 3.53 -27.69
CA MET A 25 17.72 4.91 -27.75
C MET A 25 18.84 5.91 -27.44
N LEU A 26 19.61 5.68 -26.39
CA LEU A 26 20.78 6.50 -26.04
C LEU A 26 21.79 6.55 -27.18
N TYR A 27 22.10 5.41 -27.79
CA TYR A 27 23.03 5.37 -28.92
C TYR A 27 22.50 6.20 -30.12
N ARG A 28 21.21 6.11 -30.44
CA ARG A 28 20.59 6.93 -31.48
C ARG A 28 20.66 8.43 -31.16
N ILE A 29 20.39 8.81 -29.90
CA ILE A 29 20.51 10.19 -29.43
C ILE A 29 21.93 10.70 -29.64
N ILE A 30 22.97 9.95 -29.21
CA ILE A 30 24.37 10.34 -29.36
C ILE A 30 24.75 10.49 -30.84
N VAL A 31 24.40 9.53 -31.68
CA VAL A 31 24.69 9.59 -33.12
C VAL A 31 24.01 10.79 -33.76
N THR A 32 22.72 11.00 -33.49
CA THR A 32 21.99 12.13 -34.05
C THR A 32 22.54 13.47 -33.53
N PHE A 33 22.89 13.55 -32.25
CA PHE A 33 23.49 14.76 -31.67
C PHE A 33 24.81 15.12 -32.37
N LEU A 34 25.69 14.15 -32.60
CA LEU A 34 26.95 14.38 -33.33
C LEU A 34 26.72 14.82 -34.77
N LEU A 35 25.81 14.16 -35.50
CA LEU A 35 25.44 14.56 -36.86
C LEU A 35 24.87 15.97 -36.89
N PHE A 36 23.95 16.26 -35.97
CA PHE A 36 23.30 17.56 -35.87
C PHE A 36 24.28 18.68 -35.50
N ALA A 37 25.20 18.42 -34.55
CA ALA A 37 26.23 19.39 -34.17
C ALA A 37 27.16 19.74 -35.36
N VAL A 38 27.54 18.75 -36.16
CA VAL A 38 28.34 18.99 -37.39
C VAL A 38 27.54 19.85 -38.38
N LEU A 39 26.27 19.56 -38.59
CA LEU A 39 25.42 20.33 -39.51
C LEU A 39 25.26 21.78 -39.03
N MET A 40 25.03 21.99 -37.73
CA MET A 40 24.93 23.34 -37.13
C MET A 40 26.22 24.15 -37.28
N VAL A 41 27.38 23.50 -37.07
CA VAL A 41 28.68 24.17 -37.28
C VAL A 41 28.85 24.53 -38.76
N CYS A 42 28.55 23.65 -39.69
CA CYS A 42 28.62 23.92 -41.14
C CYS A 42 27.65 25.05 -41.57
N GLU A 43 26.45 25.11 -41.02
CA GLU A 43 25.47 26.18 -41.27
C GLU A 43 25.99 27.51 -40.71
N HIS A 44 26.51 27.55 -39.47
CA HIS A 44 27.00 28.77 -38.84
C HIS A 44 28.30 29.31 -39.43
N THR A 45 29.13 28.46 -40.00
CA THR A 45 30.38 28.85 -40.66
C THR A 45 30.20 29.27 -42.12
N GLY A 46 28.96 29.31 -42.61
CA GLY A 46 28.65 29.66 -44.00
C GLY A 46 28.97 28.55 -45.03
N GLY A 47 29.33 27.35 -44.55
CA GLY A 47 29.67 26.21 -45.41
C GLY A 47 28.48 25.67 -46.23
N MET A 48 27.26 26.10 -45.88
CA MET A 48 26.01 25.73 -46.58
C MET A 48 25.37 26.90 -47.36
N ASP A 49 26.02 28.08 -47.37
CA ASP A 49 25.49 29.24 -48.06
C ASP A 49 25.42 28.96 -49.58
N GLY A 50 24.24 29.20 -50.14
CA GLY A 50 24.00 28.95 -51.58
C GLY A 50 23.56 27.54 -51.95
N TRP A 51 23.42 26.63 -50.99
CA TRP A 51 22.92 25.27 -51.28
C TRP A 51 21.43 25.29 -51.64
N ASN A 52 21.06 24.34 -52.55
CA ASN A 52 19.65 24.21 -52.93
C ASN A 52 18.82 23.74 -51.72
N LYS A 53 17.64 24.35 -51.54
CA LYS A 53 16.70 23.98 -50.45
C LYS A 53 16.39 22.46 -50.41
N ILE A 54 16.36 21.79 -51.57
CA ILE A 54 16.14 20.34 -51.63
C ILE A 54 17.31 19.57 -51.03
N VAL A 55 18.54 20.03 -51.25
CA VAL A 55 19.75 19.41 -50.69
C VAL A 55 19.76 19.57 -49.15
N LEU A 56 19.46 20.78 -48.66
CA LEU A 56 19.32 21.04 -47.21
C LEU A 56 18.23 20.15 -46.58
N PHE A 57 17.07 20.07 -47.23
CA PHE A 57 15.99 19.17 -46.80
C PHE A 57 16.47 17.73 -46.66
N VAL A 58 17.14 17.17 -47.66
CA VAL A 58 17.61 15.77 -47.64
C VAL A 58 18.67 15.57 -46.54
N ILE A 59 19.58 16.49 -46.38
CA ILE A 59 20.66 16.38 -45.37
C ILE A 59 20.07 16.40 -43.95
N TYR A 60 19.11 17.27 -43.63
CA TYR A 60 18.46 17.30 -42.31
C TYR A 60 17.45 16.18 -42.10
N LEU A 61 16.91 15.61 -43.21
CA LEU A 61 16.01 14.45 -43.15
C LEU A 61 16.71 13.20 -42.58
N VAL A 62 18.02 13.03 -42.83
CA VAL A 62 18.78 11.86 -42.38
C VAL A 62 18.82 11.81 -40.82
N PRO A 63 19.36 12.81 -40.10
CA PRO A 63 19.34 12.78 -38.65
C PRO A 63 17.91 12.77 -38.06
N TYR A 64 16.94 13.44 -38.73
CA TYR A 64 15.53 13.38 -38.32
C TYR A 64 14.98 11.95 -38.38
N LEU A 65 15.21 11.18 -39.44
CA LEU A 65 14.76 9.80 -39.55
C LEU A 65 15.48 8.88 -38.58
N VAL A 66 16.76 9.09 -38.32
CA VAL A 66 17.52 8.32 -37.32
C VAL A 66 16.91 8.45 -35.93
N ILE A 67 16.53 9.65 -35.53
CA ILE A 67 16.02 9.90 -34.18
C ILE A 67 14.52 9.70 -34.06
N GLY A 68 13.73 10.02 -35.09
CA GLY A 68 12.28 10.18 -35.04
C GLY A 68 11.47 9.05 -35.68
N TYR A 69 12.10 8.06 -36.36
CA TYR A 69 11.34 7.05 -37.11
C TYR A 69 10.35 6.28 -36.22
N ASP A 70 10.68 6.00 -34.98
CA ASP A 70 9.81 5.25 -34.05
C ASP A 70 8.59 6.09 -33.59
N ILE A 71 8.75 7.40 -33.47
CA ILE A 71 7.67 8.35 -33.15
C ILE A 71 6.71 8.44 -34.33
N VAL A 72 7.25 8.64 -35.54
CA VAL A 72 6.44 8.69 -36.77
C VAL A 72 5.70 7.36 -36.99
N TYR A 73 6.37 6.23 -36.77
CA TYR A 73 5.74 4.91 -36.88
C TYR A 73 4.63 4.71 -35.82
N LYS A 74 4.87 5.07 -34.56
CA LYS A 74 3.85 4.99 -33.49
C LYS A 74 2.66 5.88 -33.80
N ALA A 75 2.89 7.14 -34.22
CA ALA A 75 1.83 8.06 -34.61
C ALA A 75 0.99 7.49 -35.75
N ALA A 76 1.61 7.00 -36.82
CA ALA A 76 0.92 6.38 -37.95
C ALA A 76 0.10 5.15 -37.51
N ARG A 77 0.67 4.30 -36.67
CA ARG A 77 -0.02 3.12 -36.11
C ARG A 77 -1.22 3.51 -35.26
N ASN A 78 -1.07 4.51 -34.36
CA ASN A 78 -2.13 4.94 -33.47
C ASN A 78 -3.29 5.60 -34.25
N ILE A 79 -2.98 6.36 -35.28
CA ILE A 79 -3.98 6.88 -36.23
C ILE A 79 -4.77 5.72 -36.88
N SER A 80 -4.08 4.66 -37.36
CA SER A 80 -4.74 3.52 -37.97
C SER A 80 -5.65 2.74 -37.04
N HIS A 81 -5.45 2.86 -35.71
CA HIS A 81 -6.29 2.27 -34.66
C HIS A 81 -7.33 3.26 -34.07
N GLY A 82 -7.51 4.43 -34.69
CA GLY A 82 -8.49 5.43 -34.26
C GLY A 82 -8.07 6.30 -33.08
N GLN A 83 -6.83 6.19 -32.62
CA GLN A 83 -6.24 7.06 -31.59
C GLN A 83 -5.44 8.18 -32.26
N VAL A 84 -6.15 9.17 -32.78
CA VAL A 84 -5.55 10.22 -33.61
C VAL A 84 -4.80 11.28 -32.79
N PHE A 85 -5.22 11.57 -31.55
CA PHE A 85 -4.72 12.72 -30.77
C PHE A 85 -3.83 12.24 -29.61
N ASP A 86 -2.67 11.65 -29.92
CA ASP A 86 -1.66 11.33 -28.93
C ASP A 86 -0.43 12.26 -29.03
N GLU A 87 0.50 12.14 -28.07
CA GLU A 87 1.72 12.95 -28.04
C GLU A 87 2.62 12.74 -29.26
N ASN A 88 2.70 11.50 -29.76
CA ASN A 88 3.50 11.18 -30.95
C ASN A 88 2.93 11.84 -32.21
N PHE A 89 1.61 11.92 -32.32
CA PHE A 89 0.92 12.65 -33.39
C PHE A 89 1.21 14.15 -33.35
N LEU A 90 1.14 14.77 -32.17
CA LEU A 90 1.44 16.21 -32.02
C LEU A 90 2.88 16.52 -32.44
N MET A 91 3.84 15.69 -31.96
CA MET A 91 5.25 15.85 -32.31
C MET A 91 5.51 15.62 -33.80
N MET A 92 4.87 14.63 -34.40
CA MET A 92 4.99 14.36 -35.85
C MET A 92 4.48 15.54 -36.66
N ILE A 93 3.28 16.06 -36.38
CA ILE A 93 2.69 17.19 -37.13
C ILE A 93 3.53 18.46 -36.96
N ALA A 94 3.96 18.77 -35.72
CA ALA A 94 4.76 19.95 -35.46
C ALA A 94 6.11 19.93 -36.22
N THR A 95 6.79 18.79 -36.20
CA THR A 95 8.08 18.66 -36.90
C THR A 95 7.92 18.61 -38.43
N PHE A 96 6.84 18.00 -38.97
CA PHE A 96 6.52 18.06 -40.38
C PHE A 96 6.15 19.47 -40.82
N GLY A 97 5.42 20.22 -39.98
CA GLY A 97 5.14 21.62 -40.22
C GLY A 97 6.42 22.47 -40.27
N ALA A 98 7.37 22.24 -39.37
CA ALA A 98 8.68 22.91 -39.38
C ALA A 98 9.47 22.60 -40.65
N PHE A 99 9.49 21.34 -41.11
CA PHE A 99 10.07 20.97 -42.42
C PHE A 99 9.36 21.70 -43.56
N GLY A 100 8.04 21.81 -43.52
CA GLY A 100 7.23 22.47 -44.56
C GLY A 100 7.51 23.98 -44.67
N VAL A 101 7.85 24.62 -43.56
CA VAL A 101 8.20 26.05 -43.52
C VAL A 101 9.67 26.32 -43.84
N GLY A 102 10.51 25.26 -43.83
CA GLY A 102 11.94 25.37 -44.14
C GLY A 102 12.84 25.46 -42.91
N GLU A 103 12.29 25.28 -41.69
CA GLU A 103 13.02 25.28 -40.43
C GLU A 103 13.53 23.88 -40.08
N TYR A 104 14.46 23.37 -40.95
CA TYR A 104 14.93 21.97 -40.87
C TYR A 104 15.72 21.67 -39.60
N SER A 105 16.59 22.59 -39.18
CA SER A 105 17.39 22.48 -37.97
C SER A 105 16.50 22.44 -36.72
N GLU A 106 15.45 23.24 -36.65
CA GLU A 106 14.49 23.22 -35.56
C GLU A 106 13.76 21.89 -35.44
N ALA A 107 13.30 21.33 -36.57
CA ALA A 107 12.60 20.03 -36.58
C ALA A 107 13.45 18.89 -36.03
N VAL A 108 14.75 18.83 -36.39
CA VAL A 108 15.69 17.81 -35.88
C VAL A 108 15.95 18.01 -34.39
N ALA A 109 16.15 19.25 -33.98
CA ALA A 109 16.41 19.59 -32.61
C ALA A 109 15.24 19.22 -31.68
N VAL A 110 14.02 19.59 -32.07
CA VAL A 110 12.79 19.25 -31.32
C VAL A 110 12.69 17.74 -31.13
N MET A 111 12.88 16.96 -32.20
CA MET A 111 12.83 15.52 -32.12
C MET A 111 13.95 14.92 -31.24
N LEU A 112 15.15 15.52 -31.28
CA LEU A 112 16.28 15.13 -30.44
C LEU A 112 16.01 15.39 -28.96
N PHE A 113 15.57 16.61 -28.60
CA PHE A 113 15.24 16.94 -27.22
C PHE A 113 14.07 16.13 -26.68
N TYR A 114 13.06 15.88 -27.50
CA TYR A 114 11.94 15.01 -27.14
C TYR A 114 12.43 13.59 -26.79
N GLN A 115 13.31 13.00 -27.60
CA GLN A 115 13.88 11.69 -27.36
C GLN A 115 14.78 11.63 -26.11
N VAL A 116 15.51 12.72 -25.82
CA VAL A 116 16.26 12.85 -24.55
C VAL A 116 15.29 12.87 -23.37
N GLY A 117 14.19 13.61 -23.47
CA GLY A 117 13.13 13.63 -22.46
C GLY A 117 12.51 12.26 -22.23
N GLU A 118 12.14 11.56 -23.31
CA GLU A 118 11.60 10.20 -23.27
C GLU A 118 12.57 9.19 -22.63
N LEU A 119 13.87 9.29 -22.94
CA LEU A 119 14.89 8.43 -22.34
C LEU A 119 14.98 8.67 -20.82
N PHE A 120 15.10 9.93 -20.41
CA PHE A 120 15.19 10.31 -18.99
C PHE A 120 13.95 9.90 -18.21
N GLN A 121 12.78 10.14 -18.78
CA GLN A 121 11.49 9.74 -18.26
C GLN A 121 11.39 8.22 -18.08
N GLY A 122 11.71 7.46 -19.14
CA GLY A 122 11.69 6.00 -19.09
C GLY A 122 12.67 5.42 -18.04
N TYR A 123 13.84 6.08 -17.87
CA TYR A 123 14.80 5.73 -16.85
C TYR A 123 14.29 6.02 -15.43
N ALA A 124 13.72 7.21 -15.21
CA ALA A 124 13.20 7.62 -13.90
C ALA A 124 11.99 6.77 -13.45
N VAL A 125 11.06 6.50 -14.37
CA VAL A 125 9.92 5.59 -14.13
C VAL A 125 10.42 4.18 -13.86
N GLY A 126 11.41 3.70 -14.61
CA GLY A 126 12.03 2.40 -14.38
C GLY A 126 12.66 2.30 -13.00
N LYS A 127 13.42 3.32 -12.58
CA LYS A 127 14.06 3.37 -11.26
C LYS A 127 13.05 3.45 -10.12
N SER A 128 11.96 4.18 -10.27
CA SER A 128 10.89 4.24 -9.26
C SER A 128 10.15 2.91 -9.14
N ARG A 129 9.83 2.27 -10.27
CA ARG A 129 9.26 0.91 -10.27
C ARG A 129 10.23 -0.11 -9.67
N GLN A 130 11.52 0.06 -9.91
CA GLN A 130 12.56 -0.78 -9.33
C GLN A 130 12.65 -0.62 -7.81
N SER A 131 12.54 0.60 -7.28
CA SER A 131 12.50 0.82 -5.82
C SER A 131 11.32 0.11 -5.15
N ILE A 132 10.19 -0.04 -5.87
CA ILE A 132 9.05 -0.86 -5.42
C ILE A 132 9.38 -2.35 -5.60
N SER A 133 10.02 -2.74 -6.69
CA SER A 133 10.46 -4.12 -6.93
C SER A 133 11.57 -4.57 -5.96
N ASP A 134 12.47 -3.66 -5.54
CA ASP A 134 13.50 -3.96 -4.52
C ASP A 134 12.87 -4.19 -3.13
N MET A 135 11.69 -3.61 -2.87
CA MET A 135 10.84 -3.96 -1.72
C MET A 135 10.16 -5.31 -1.90
N MET A 136 9.97 -5.75 -3.14
CA MET A 136 9.45 -7.07 -3.52
C MET A 136 10.55 -8.14 -3.60
N ASP A 137 11.79 -7.82 -3.18
CA ASP A 137 12.88 -8.81 -3.04
C ASP A 137 12.64 -9.80 -1.87
N ILE A 138 11.34 -9.97 -1.53
CA ILE A 138 10.84 -10.99 -0.60
C ILE A 138 10.59 -12.34 -1.28
N CYS A 139 10.58 -12.38 -2.63
CA CYS A 139 10.29 -13.60 -3.37
C CYS A 139 11.44 -14.61 -3.26
N PRO A 140 11.18 -15.84 -2.77
CA PRO A 140 12.17 -16.90 -2.72
C PRO A 140 12.48 -17.41 -4.12
N GLU A 141 13.75 -17.76 -4.38
CA GLU A 141 14.17 -18.27 -5.69
C GLU A 141 14.01 -19.80 -5.81
N TYR A 142 14.06 -20.50 -4.69
CA TYR A 142 14.00 -21.96 -4.61
C TYR A 142 13.54 -22.42 -3.22
N ALA A 143 13.11 -23.66 -3.14
CA ALA A 143 12.91 -24.40 -1.90
C ALA A 143 13.86 -25.60 -1.84
N ASN A 144 14.41 -25.92 -0.67
CA ASN A 144 15.16 -27.16 -0.47
C ASN A 144 14.21 -28.17 0.16
N ILE A 145 13.86 -29.25 -0.56
CA ILE A 145 13.10 -30.38 -0.02
C ILE A 145 14.04 -31.52 0.36
N GLU A 146 13.70 -32.25 1.41
CA GLU A 146 14.43 -33.45 1.84
C GLU A 146 13.69 -34.70 1.31
N GLU A 147 14.26 -35.35 0.28
CA GLU A 147 13.79 -36.62 -0.27
C GLU A 147 14.86 -37.69 -0.01
N ASP A 148 14.49 -38.79 0.69
CA ASP A 148 15.40 -39.89 1.02
C ASP A 148 16.73 -39.47 1.68
N GLY A 149 16.71 -38.42 2.51
CA GLY A 149 17.89 -37.89 3.18
C GLY A 149 18.83 -37.04 2.30
N VAL A 150 18.41 -36.74 1.08
CA VAL A 150 19.14 -35.86 0.15
C VAL A 150 18.38 -34.56 -0.03
N LEU A 151 19.09 -33.44 0.13
CA LEU A 151 18.53 -32.11 -0.13
C LEU A 151 18.50 -31.85 -1.64
N LYS A 152 17.31 -31.63 -2.17
CA LYS A 152 17.08 -31.28 -3.56
C LYS A 152 16.49 -29.88 -3.64
N GLN A 153 17.09 -29.05 -4.51
CA GLN A 153 16.60 -27.73 -4.80
C GLN A 153 15.50 -27.80 -5.87
N VAL A 154 14.32 -27.30 -5.55
CA VAL A 154 13.15 -27.29 -6.44
C VAL A 154 12.59 -25.88 -6.56
N ASP A 155 11.74 -25.66 -7.54
CA ASP A 155 10.96 -24.43 -7.64
C ASP A 155 9.90 -24.41 -6.50
N PRO A 156 9.67 -23.27 -5.81
CA PRO A 156 8.63 -23.20 -4.80
C PRO A 156 7.23 -23.58 -5.30
N ASP A 157 6.94 -23.36 -6.60
CA ASP A 157 5.67 -23.77 -7.23
C ASP A 157 5.49 -25.30 -7.31
N ASP A 158 6.58 -26.06 -7.22
CA ASP A 158 6.55 -27.52 -7.32
C ASP A 158 6.45 -28.20 -5.94
N VAL A 159 6.36 -27.44 -4.84
CA VAL A 159 6.30 -27.98 -3.47
C VAL A 159 4.85 -28.21 -3.03
N GLU A 160 4.51 -29.45 -2.75
CA GLU A 160 3.16 -29.82 -2.27
C GLU A 160 2.96 -29.44 -0.79
N VAL A 161 1.69 -29.20 -0.41
CA VAL A 161 1.30 -28.98 1.00
C VAL A 161 1.62 -30.24 1.83
N GLY A 162 2.25 -30.02 2.99
CA GLY A 162 2.68 -31.10 3.88
C GLY A 162 4.10 -31.59 3.65
N SER A 163 4.80 -31.11 2.61
CA SER A 163 6.21 -31.40 2.36
C SER A 163 7.10 -30.78 3.45
N ILE A 164 8.25 -31.42 3.71
CA ILE A 164 9.25 -30.87 4.62
C ILE A 164 10.30 -30.12 3.81
N ILE A 165 10.38 -28.81 4.03
CA ILE A 165 11.41 -27.96 3.47
C ILE A 165 12.50 -27.67 4.50
N VAL A 166 13.74 -27.52 4.04
CA VAL A 166 14.90 -27.20 4.87
C VAL A 166 15.36 -25.80 4.54
N VAL A 167 15.33 -24.91 5.53
CA VAL A 167 15.73 -23.50 5.39
C VAL A 167 17.03 -23.29 6.17
N LYS A 168 18.11 -22.98 5.45
CA LYS A 168 19.45 -22.75 6.05
C LYS A 168 19.60 -21.30 6.52
N PRO A 169 20.56 -21.02 7.41
CA PRO A 169 20.90 -19.66 7.80
C PRO A 169 21.16 -18.75 6.59
N GLY A 170 20.55 -17.58 6.60
CA GLY A 170 20.62 -16.59 5.51
C GLY A 170 19.72 -16.87 4.32
N GLU A 171 19.01 -18.01 4.27
CA GLU A 171 18.05 -18.30 3.21
C GLU A 171 16.68 -17.67 3.52
N ARG A 172 15.93 -17.35 2.48
CA ARG A 172 14.54 -16.93 2.60
C ARG A 172 13.64 -18.15 2.79
N ILE A 173 12.64 -18.01 3.63
CA ILE A 173 11.60 -19.03 3.84
C ILE A 173 10.73 -19.06 2.58
N PRO A 174 10.68 -20.19 1.85
CA PRO A 174 10.02 -20.25 0.56
C PRO A 174 8.50 -20.36 0.62
N LEU A 175 7.96 -21.04 1.64
CA LEU A 175 6.53 -21.26 1.82
C LEU A 175 6.13 -21.08 3.28
N ASP A 176 4.85 -20.77 3.50
CA ASP A 176 4.27 -20.73 4.83
C ASP A 176 4.22 -22.15 5.44
N GLY A 177 4.50 -22.26 6.73
CA GLY A 177 4.51 -23.58 7.37
C GLY A 177 4.72 -23.54 8.87
N ILE A 178 4.83 -24.75 9.46
CA ILE A 178 5.08 -24.96 10.89
C ILE A 178 6.48 -25.55 11.05
N VAL A 179 7.27 -24.99 11.95
CA VAL A 179 8.59 -25.53 12.29
C VAL A 179 8.43 -26.90 12.95
N VAL A 180 9.03 -27.94 12.36
CA VAL A 180 9.04 -29.30 12.91
C VAL A 180 10.31 -29.59 13.68
N GLU A 181 11.45 -29.00 13.26
CA GLU A 181 12.75 -29.22 13.88
C GLU A 181 13.64 -27.96 13.73
N GLY A 182 14.38 -27.63 14.76
CA GLY A 182 15.32 -26.51 14.79
C GLY A 182 14.81 -25.33 15.61
N GLU A 183 15.72 -24.40 15.86
CA GLU A 183 15.48 -23.11 16.50
C GLU A 183 16.31 -22.05 15.80
N SER A 184 15.72 -20.90 15.51
CA SER A 184 16.40 -19.80 14.84
C SER A 184 15.77 -18.44 15.16
N LEU A 185 16.49 -17.38 14.79
CA LEU A 185 15.98 -16.03 14.74
C LEU A 185 15.52 -15.73 13.31
N ILE A 186 14.29 -15.28 13.16
CA ILE A 186 13.70 -14.94 11.86
C ILE A 186 13.67 -13.43 11.69
N ASP A 187 14.32 -12.95 10.65
CA ASP A 187 14.24 -11.54 10.25
C ASP A 187 12.97 -11.32 9.42
N THR A 188 12.04 -10.58 9.98
CA THR A 188 10.76 -10.22 9.37
C THR A 188 10.75 -8.82 8.77
N ALA A 189 11.87 -8.07 8.85
CA ALA A 189 11.96 -6.66 8.47
C ALA A 189 11.49 -6.37 7.03
N ALA A 190 11.71 -7.31 6.11
CA ALA A 190 11.29 -7.17 4.71
C ALA A 190 9.76 -7.15 4.54
N LEU A 191 9.01 -7.78 5.45
CA LEU A 191 7.55 -7.89 5.41
C LEU A 191 6.88 -6.90 6.36
N THR A 192 7.34 -6.86 7.61
CA THR A 192 6.70 -6.08 8.68
C THR A 192 7.33 -4.71 8.90
N GLY A 193 8.56 -4.50 8.42
CA GLY A 193 9.34 -3.30 8.71
C GLY A 193 9.97 -3.29 10.12
N GLU A 194 9.76 -4.35 10.93
CA GLU A 194 10.37 -4.47 12.26
C GLU A 194 11.84 -4.86 12.15
N SER A 195 12.72 -4.14 12.84
CA SER A 195 14.17 -4.43 12.83
C SER A 195 14.59 -5.50 13.83
N VAL A 196 13.69 -5.95 14.70
CA VAL A 196 13.98 -6.94 15.75
C VAL A 196 13.60 -8.33 15.26
N PRO A 197 14.56 -9.27 15.11
CA PRO A 197 14.26 -10.63 14.71
C PRO A 197 13.38 -11.36 15.75
N ARG A 198 12.47 -12.21 15.28
CA ARG A 198 11.61 -13.06 16.12
C ARG A 198 12.25 -14.44 16.31
N SER A 199 12.17 -14.99 17.52
CA SER A 199 12.56 -16.39 17.76
C SER A 199 11.52 -17.33 17.18
N ALA A 200 11.96 -18.38 16.51
CA ALA A 200 11.12 -19.48 16.02
C ALA A 200 11.69 -20.84 16.46
N LYS A 201 10.86 -21.71 16.99
CA LYS A 201 11.18 -23.05 17.50
C LYS A 201 10.14 -24.07 17.02
N ALA A 202 10.38 -25.33 17.27
CA ALA A 202 9.44 -26.40 16.89
C ALA A 202 8.03 -26.15 17.45
N GLY A 203 7.04 -26.20 16.57
CA GLY A 203 5.64 -25.89 16.83
C GLY A 203 5.21 -24.48 16.43
N ASP A 204 6.13 -23.55 16.18
CA ASP A 204 5.81 -22.17 15.79
C ASP A 204 5.48 -22.09 14.29
N GLU A 205 4.51 -21.23 13.95
CA GLU A 205 4.20 -20.91 12.55
C GLU A 205 5.21 -19.90 12.00
N ILE A 206 5.65 -20.12 10.77
CA ILE A 206 6.51 -19.20 10.03
C ILE A 206 5.92 -18.89 8.66
N ILE A 207 6.22 -17.69 8.19
CA ILE A 207 5.70 -17.16 6.92
C ILE A 207 6.78 -17.05 5.86
N SER A 208 6.36 -17.26 4.61
CA SER A 208 7.22 -17.10 3.44
C SER A 208 7.73 -15.66 3.29
N GLY A 209 8.92 -15.50 2.72
CA GLY A 209 9.55 -14.20 2.48
C GLY A 209 10.42 -13.64 3.59
N CYS A 210 10.28 -14.13 4.83
CA CYS A 210 11.20 -13.83 5.92
C CYS A 210 12.57 -14.46 5.69
N VAL A 211 13.60 -13.94 6.34
CA VAL A 211 14.97 -14.50 6.24
C VAL A 211 15.31 -15.27 7.50
N ASN A 212 15.73 -16.51 7.33
CA ASN A 212 16.22 -17.34 8.42
C ASN A 212 17.59 -16.86 8.87
N GLY A 213 17.78 -16.56 10.16
CA GLY A 213 19.00 -15.96 10.70
C GLY A 213 20.10 -16.97 11.03
N SER A 214 19.97 -17.71 12.13
CA SER A 214 21.11 -18.39 12.76
C SER A 214 21.09 -19.92 12.72
N GLY A 215 19.91 -20.56 12.78
CA GLY A 215 19.75 -22.03 12.82
C GLY A 215 19.22 -22.58 11.51
N THR A 216 19.39 -23.89 11.30
CA THR A 216 18.69 -24.59 10.21
C THR A 216 17.32 -25.00 10.71
N LEU A 217 16.27 -24.68 9.95
CA LEU A 217 14.90 -25.02 10.27
C LEU A 217 14.39 -26.09 9.30
N LYS A 218 13.69 -27.11 9.82
CA LYS A 218 12.83 -27.96 9.02
C LYS A 218 11.40 -27.52 9.22
N VAL A 219 10.72 -27.23 8.13
CA VAL A 219 9.39 -26.63 8.12
C VAL A 219 8.46 -27.52 7.32
N LYS A 220 7.33 -27.88 7.90
CA LYS A 220 6.24 -28.55 7.20
C LYS A 220 5.34 -27.50 6.55
N THR A 221 5.23 -27.53 5.23
CA THR A 221 4.43 -26.57 4.46
C THR A 221 2.95 -26.71 4.77
N THR A 222 2.26 -25.58 4.91
CA THR A 222 0.81 -25.50 5.19
C THR A 222 0.01 -24.97 4.01
N LYS A 223 0.67 -24.31 3.05
CA LYS A 223 0.03 -23.71 1.87
C LYS A 223 0.85 -23.99 0.62
N GLU A 224 0.19 -23.98 -0.55
CA GLU A 224 0.86 -23.93 -1.85
C GLU A 224 1.49 -22.54 -2.07
N PHE A 225 2.43 -22.43 -3.02
CA PHE A 225 3.14 -21.16 -3.24
C PHE A 225 2.20 -20.03 -3.64
N ASP A 226 1.22 -20.29 -4.52
CA ASP A 226 0.23 -19.29 -4.95
C ASP A 226 -0.65 -18.77 -3.80
N ASP A 227 -0.86 -19.56 -2.75
CA ASP A 227 -1.60 -19.20 -1.54
C ASP A 227 -0.72 -18.69 -0.39
N SER A 228 0.60 -18.66 -0.60
CA SER A 228 1.56 -18.20 0.40
C SER A 228 1.44 -16.71 0.67
N THR A 229 1.88 -16.29 1.86
CA THR A 229 1.89 -14.88 2.26
C THR A 229 2.67 -14.01 1.25
N VAL A 230 3.82 -14.48 0.77
CA VAL A 230 4.61 -13.78 -0.24
C VAL A 230 3.83 -13.61 -1.55
N ALA A 231 3.22 -14.68 -2.06
CA ALA A 231 2.48 -14.62 -3.32
C ALA A 231 1.30 -13.62 -3.24
N LYS A 232 0.57 -13.61 -2.12
CA LYS A 232 -0.52 -12.66 -1.86
C LYS A 232 -0.03 -11.21 -1.78
N ILE A 233 1.08 -10.95 -1.08
CA ILE A 233 1.67 -9.62 -1.01
C ILE A 233 2.07 -9.14 -2.41
N LEU A 234 2.72 -9.99 -3.20
CA LEU A 234 3.11 -9.67 -4.58
C LEU A 234 1.90 -9.35 -5.44
N GLU A 235 0.83 -10.12 -5.34
CA GLU A 235 -0.44 -9.87 -6.05
C GLU A 235 -1.06 -8.53 -5.65
N LEU A 236 -1.09 -8.21 -4.35
CA LEU A 236 -1.64 -6.95 -3.85
C LEU A 236 -0.86 -5.74 -4.39
N VAL A 237 0.48 -5.81 -4.38
CA VAL A 237 1.34 -4.73 -4.91
C VAL A 237 1.20 -4.60 -6.43
N GLU A 238 1.12 -5.70 -7.17
CA GLU A 238 0.91 -5.68 -8.62
C GLU A 238 -0.45 -5.08 -8.98
N ASN A 239 -1.50 -5.49 -8.27
CA ASN A 239 -2.86 -5.00 -8.47
C ASN A 239 -3.06 -3.56 -7.97
N ALA A 240 -2.23 -3.07 -7.03
CA ALA A 240 -2.31 -1.70 -6.53
C ALA A 240 -2.18 -0.64 -7.65
N SER A 241 -1.49 -0.97 -8.73
CA SER A 241 -1.37 -0.11 -9.92
C SER A 241 -2.65 -0.02 -10.76
N SER A 242 -3.59 -0.93 -10.58
CA SER A 242 -4.83 -0.99 -11.38
C SER A 242 -5.92 -0.04 -10.86
N LYS A 243 -5.98 0.21 -9.55
CA LYS A 243 -6.97 1.08 -8.89
C LYS A 243 -6.47 2.53 -8.82
N LYS A 244 -6.83 3.33 -9.83
CA LYS A 244 -6.36 4.72 -9.99
C LYS A 244 -7.06 5.72 -9.09
N ALA A 245 -6.30 6.64 -8.49
CA ALA A 245 -6.79 7.78 -7.75
C ALA A 245 -7.72 8.69 -8.58
N LYS A 246 -8.59 9.46 -7.92
CA LYS A 246 -9.47 10.44 -8.61
C LYS A 246 -8.66 11.45 -9.41
N VAL A 247 -7.54 11.91 -8.85
CA VAL A 247 -6.61 12.83 -9.53
C VAL A 247 -5.99 12.19 -10.77
N GLU A 248 -5.59 10.93 -10.74
CA GLU A 248 -5.08 10.21 -11.92
C GLU A 248 -6.16 10.05 -13.00
N ASN A 249 -7.37 9.70 -12.60
CA ASN A 249 -8.51 9.61 -13.49
C ASN A 249 -8.86 10.96 -14.11
N PHE A 250 -8.77 12.05 -13.32
CA PHE A 250 -8.96 13.40 -13.82
C PHE A 250 -7.92 13.75 -14.88
N ILE A 251 -6.64 13.46 -14.65
CA ILE A 251 -5.56 13.75 -15.61
C ILE A 251 -5.74 12.94 -16.90
N THR A 252 -6.09 11.66 -16.80
CA THR A 252 -6.37 10.82 -17.97
C THR A 252 -7.56 11.38 -18.78
N ARG A 253 -8.62 11.81 -18.10
CA ARG A 253 -9.79 12.43 -18.74
C ARG A 253 -9.44 13.80 -19.33
N PHE A 254 -8.69 14.62 -18.59
CA PHE A 254 -8.21 15.92 -19.05
C PHE A 254 -7.40 15.79 -20.34
N ALA A 255 -6.43 14.90 -20.40
CA ALA A 255 -5.63 14.66 -21.60
C ALA A 255 -6.49 14.29 -22.81
N LYS A 256 -7.53 13.46 -22.62
CA LYS A 256 -8.47 13.05 -23.70
C LYS A 256 -9.22 14.22 -24.33
N TYR A 257 -9.59 15.24 -23.57
CA TYR A 257 -10.31 16.42 -24.11
C TYR A 257 -9.36 17.57 -24.47
N TYR A 258 -8.27 17.72 -23.73
CA TYR A 258 -7.30 18.78 -23.92
C TYR A 258 -6.62 18.70 -25.30
N THR A 259 -6.14 17.53 -25.70
CA THR A 259 -5.38 17.36 -26.95
C THR A 259 -6.18 17.73 -28.21
N PRO A 260 -7.45 17.31 -28.38
CA PRO A 260 -8.27 17.80 -29.50
C PRO A 260 -8.48 19.32 -29.50
N VAL A 261 -8.76 19.91 -28.32
CA VAL A 261 -8.98 21.38 -28.20
C VAL A 261 -7.73 22.14 -28.63
N VAL A 262 -6.57 21.71 -28.16
CA VAL A 262 -5.29 22.31 -28.53
C VAL A 262 -5.00 22.17 -30.03
N THR A 263 -5.24 20.98 -30.60
CA THR A 263 -5.03 20.73 -32.02
C THR A 263 -5.92 21.65 -32.87
N ILE A 264 -7.20 21.80 -32.50
CA ILE A 264 -8.11 22.75 -33.18
C ILE A 264 -7.61 24.20 -33.01
N GLY A 265 -7.16 24.57 -31.82
CA GLY A 265 -6.58 25.89 -31.53
C GLY A 265 -5.35 26.17 -32.40
N ALA A 266 -4.47 25.19 -32.59
CA ALA A 266 -3.31 25.30 -33.47
C ALA A 266 -3.70 25.52 -34.95
N VAL A 267 -4.70 24.76 -35.43
CA VAL A 267 -5.25 24.91 -36.78
C VAL A 267 -5.85 26.33 -36.97
N ILE A 268 -6.60 26.83 -35.98
CA ILE A 268 -7.14 28.18 -35.99
C ILE A 268 -6.00 29.19 -36.02
N LEU A 269 -4.95 29.03 -35.20
CA LEU A 269 -3.79 29.90 -35.14
C LEU A 269 -2.99 29.90 -36.47
N ALA A 270 -2.93 28.75 -37.16
CA ALA A 270 -2.25 28.64 -38.45
C ALA A 270 -3.01 29.35 -39.60
N ILE A 271 -4.36 29.36 -39.55
CA ILE A 271 -5.19 29.78 -40.70
C ILE A 271 -5.81 31.16 -40.49
N LEU A 272 -6.40 31.44 -39.31
CA LEU A 272 -7.23 32.64 -39.12
C LEU A 272 -6.43 33.94 -39.10
N PRO A 273 -5.29 34.07 -38.40
CA PRO A 273 -4.54 35.31 -38.36
C PRO A 273 -3.95 35.75 -39.72
N PRO A 274 -3.32 34.85 -40.55
CA PRO A 274 -2.83 35.26 -41.86
C PRO A 274 -3.97 35.68 -42.80
N LEU A 275 -5.19 35.17 -42.63
CA LEU A 275 -6.34 35.57 -43.43
C LEU A 275 -6.89 36.98 -43.02
N ILE A 276 -6.85 37.30 -41.69
CA ILE A 276 -7.44 38.54 -41.16
C ILE A 276 -6.43 39.68 -41.12
N LEU A 277 -5.21 39.41 -40.65
CA LEU A 277 -4.18 40.40 -40.38
C LEU A 277 -3.25 40.65 -41.59
N GLY A 278 -3.30 39.75 -42.61
CA GLY A 278 -2.39 39.80 -43.73
C GLY A 278 -0.95 39.59 -43.27
N GLY A 279 -0.38 38.41 -43.40
CA GLY A 279 0.99 38.13 -42.96
C GLY A 279 1.54 36.86 -43.63
N GLY A 280 2.82 36.57 -43.40
CA GLY A 280 3.47 35.38 -43.94
C GLY A 280 2.86 34.10 -43.33
N TRP A 281 2.27 33.25 -44.17
CA TRP A 281 1.75 31.94 -43.77
C TRP A 281 2.77 31.12 -43.00
N ALA A 282 4.05 31.23 -43.39
CA ALA A 282 5.15 30.49 -42.77
C ALA A 282 5.28 30.83 -41.27
N GLU A 283 5.21 32.11 -40.90
CA GLU A 283 5.32 32.55 -39.50
C GLU A 283 4.18 32.03 -38.64
N TRP A 284 2.94 32.11 -39.12
CA TRP A 284 1.78 31.61 -38.35
C TRP A 284 1.73 30.08 -38.26
N ILE A 285 2.19 29.37 -39.29
CA ILE A 285 2.35 27.89 -39.22
C ILE A 285 3.44 27.55 -38.20
N GLN A 286 4.57 28.26 -38.17
CA GLN A 286 5.62 28.04 -37.18
C GLN A 286 5.09 28.27 -35.74
N ARG A 287 4.37 29.38 -35.51
CA ARG A 287 3.71 29.62 -34.21
C ARG A 287 2.73 28.53 -33.84
N ALA A 288 1.95 28.04 -34.76
CA ALA A 288 1.05 26.90 -34.53
C ALA A 288 1.80 25.60 -34.21
N CYS A 289 2.93 25.36 -34.87
CA CYS A 289 3.79 24.21 -34.52
C CYS A 289 4.40 24.32 -33.13
N ILE A 290 4.89 25.52 -32.74
CA ILE A 290 5.36 25.82 -31.38
C ILE A 290 4.24 25.58 -30.36
N PHE A 291 3.03 26.07 -30.64
CA PHE A 291 1.85 25.89 -29.79
C PHE A 291 1.52 24.39 -29.59
N LEU A 292 1.59 23.56 -30.63
CA LEU A 292 1.37 22.12 -30.56
C LEU A 292 2.42 21.41 -29.68
N VAL A 293 3.70 21.75 -29.85
CA VAL A 293 4.79 21.16 -29.06
C VAL A 293 4.65 21.42 -27.58
N ILE A 294 4.37 22.69 -27.20
CA ILE A 294 4.20 23.10 -25.79
C ILE A 294 3.01 22.38 -25.15
N SER A 295 2.01 22.03 -25.95
CA SER A 295 0.73 21.55 -25.44
C SER A 295 0.73 20.12 -24.94
N CYS A 296 1.83 19.34 -25.08
CA CYS A 296 1.89 17.99 -24.52
C CYS A 296 1.78 17.99 -22.98
N PRO A 297 0.81 17.32 -22.36
CA PRO A 297 0.70 17.25 -20.89
C PRO A 297 1.67 16.23 -20.26
N CYS A 298 2.83 15.97 -20.89
CA CYS A 298 3.76 14.89 -20.55
C CYS A 298 4.18 14.89 -19.07
N ALA A 299 4.49 16.07 -18.52
CA ALA A 299 4.87 16.21 -17.11
C ALA A 299 3.79 15.72 -16.14
N LEU A 300 2.51 15.98 -16.44
CA LEU A 300 1.39 15.60 -15.59
C LEU A 300 1.10 14.10 -15.67
N VAL A 301 1.07 13.57 -16.89
CA VAL A 301 0.73 12.16 -17.16
C VAL A 301 1.70 11.21 -16.47
N ILE A 302 2.93 11.65 -16.20
CA ILE A 302 3.99 10.83 -15.63
C ILE A 302 4.22 11.11 -14.16
N SER A 303 4.36 12.39 -13.79
CA SER A 303 4.74 12.74 -12.41
C SER A 303 3.67 12.38 -11.39
N VAL A 304 2.38 12.37 -11.79
CA VAL A 304 1.28 12.08 -10.86
C VAL A 304 1.21 10.61 -10.49
N PRO A 305 1.13 9.65 -11.43
CA PRO A 305 1.23 8.22 -11.07
C PRO A 305 2.54 7.90 -10.33
N LEU A 306 3.66 8.48 -10.76
CA LEU A 306 4.94 8.28 -10.11
C LEU A 306 4.93 8.72 -8.64
N GLY A 307 4.27 9.84 -8.33
CA GLY A 307 4.08 10.32 -6.96
C GLY A 307 3.28 9.34 -6.10
N PHE A 308 2.18 8.81 -6.63
CA PHE A 308 1.37 7.82 -5.93
C PHE A 308 2.12 6.49 -5.76
N PHE A 309 2.81 6.01 -6.77
CA PHE A 309 3.65 4.81 -6.65
C PHE A 309 4.74 4.97 -5.59
N GLY A 310 5.38 6.16 -5.55
CA GLY A 310 6.35 6.45 -4.50
C GLY A 310 5.73 6.45 -3.10
N GLY A 311 4.52 6.97 -2.95
CA GLY A 311 3.77 6.96 -1.68
C GLY A 311 3.36 5.56 -1.23
N ILE A 312 2.86 4.71 -2.16
CA ILE A 312 2.55 3.29 -1.89
C ILE A 312 3.82 2.56 -1.47
N GLY A 313 4.94 2.78 -2.20
CA GLY A 313 6.21 2.19 -1.85
C GLY A 313 6.74 2.65 -0.49
N ALA A 314 6.56 3.91 -0.11
CA ALA A 314 6.93 4.40 1.23
C ALA A 314 6.07 3.76 2.33
N ALA A 315 4.77 3.56 2.11
CA ALA A 315 3.89 2.85 3.03
C ALA A 315 4.31 1.38 3.20
N SER A 316 4.64 0.70 2.10
CA SER A 316 5.11 -0.69 2.14
C SER A 316 6.39 -0.86 2.96
N LYS A 317 7.32 0.12 2.91
CA LYS A 317 8.56 0.09 3.73
C LYS A 317 8.33 0.04 5.23
N ILE A 318 7.25 0.63 5.69
CA ILE A 318 6.86 0.59 7.11
C ILE A 318 5.94 -0.58 7.44
N GLY A 319 5.78 -1.56 6.54
CA GLY A 319 4.91 -2.71 6.74
C GLY A 319 3.41 -2.41 6.56
N VAL A 320 3.06 -1.38 5.78
CA VAL A 320 1.66 -1.04 5.46
C VAL A 320 1.41 -1.23 3.97
N LEU A 321 0.60 -2.21 3.62
CA LEU A 321 0.21 -2.49 2.24
C LEU A 321 -1.01 -1.67 1.85
N VAL A 322 -0.91 -0.90 0.77
CA VAL A 322 -2.00 -0.09 0.22
C VAL A 322 -2.39 -0.65 -1.15
N LYS A 323 -3.63 -1.11 -1.32
CA LYS A 323 -4.11 -1.81 -2.52
C LYS A 323 -4.39 -0.91 -3.73
N GLY A 324 -4.13 0.39 -3.64
CA GLY A 324 -4.33 1.29 -4.78
C GLY A 324 -4.07 2.76 -4.46
N SER A 325 -3.79 3.54 -5.51
CA SER A 325 -3.58 4.98 -5.38
C SER A 325 -4.85 5.74 -4.95
N ASN A 326 -6.04 5.22 -5.30
CA ASN A 326 -7.31 5.74 -4.82
C ASN A 326 -7.46 5.63 -3.29
N TYR A 327 -6.95 4.56 -2.68
CA TYR A 327 -6.99 4.40 -1.23
C TYR A 327 -5.97 5.29 -0.54
N LEU A 328 -4.78 5.48 -1.12
CA LEU A 328 -3.81 6.43 -0.60
C LEU A 328 -4.37 7.88 -0.67
N GLU A 329 -5.10 8.23 -1.72
CA GLU A 329 -5.80 9.51 -1.83
C GLU A 329 -6.88 9.64 -0.75
N ALA A 330 -7.68 8.61 -0.52
CA ALA A 330 -8.73 8.59 0.50
C ALA A 330 -8.14 8.74 1.92
N VAL A 331 -7.03 8.05 2.24
CA VAL A 331 -6.32 8.21 3.53
C VAL A 331 -5.83 9.64 3.75
N ALA A 332 -5.38 10.33 2.71
CA ALA A 332 -4.97 11.73 2.84
C ALA A 332 -6.15 12.66 3.21
N GLU A 333 -7.38 12.29 2.83
CA GLU A 333 -8.63 13.00 3.12
C GLU A 333 -9.35 12.48 4.38
N MET A 334 -8.78 11.47 5.06
CA MET A 334 -9.39 10.84 6.23
C MET A 334 -9.56 11.84 7.39
N THR A 335 -10.78 11.93 7.91
CA THR A 335 -11.19 12.78 9.03
C THR A 335 -11.77 12.00 10.18
N THR A 336 -12.40 10.86 9.88
CA THR A 336 -13.04 9.97 10.85
C THR A 336 -12.36 8.60 10.81
N ILE A 337 -12.09 8.02 11.97
CA ILE A 337 -11.60 6.65 12.08
C ILE A 337 -12.42 5.89 13.11
N VAL A 338 -12.86 4.71 12.73
CA VAL A 338 -13.69 3.81 13.52
C VAL A 338 -12.88 2.55 13.80
N PHE A 339 -12.74 2.19 15.05
CA PHE A 339 -12.01 1.01 15.47
C PHE A 339 -12.96 -0.07 15.96
N ASP A 340 -12.74 -1.30 15.58
CA ASP A 340 -13.16 -2.40 16.44
C ASP A 340 -12.31 -2.43 17.70
N LYS A 341 -12.87 -2.93 18.80
CA LYS A 341 -12.14 -3.04 20.06
C LYS A 341 -11.20 -4.25 20.06
N THR A 342 -11.78 -5.44 19.90
CA THR A 342 -11.12 -6.73 20.14
C THR A 342 -10.17 -7.08 19.00
N GLY A 343 -8.92 -7.49 19.32
CA GLY A 343 -7.91 -7.80 18.30
C GLY A 343 -7.32 -6.57 17.59
N THR A 344 -7.98 -5.41 17.67
CA THR A 344 -7.56 -4.15 17.02
C THR A 344 -6.89 -3.20 18.02
N LEU A 345 -7.63 -2.67 18.99
CA LEU A 345 -7.09 -1.81 20.07
C LEU A 345 -6.61 -2.63 21.26
N THR A 346 -7.07 -3.85 21.38
CA THR A 346 -6.70 -4.82 22.39
C THR A 346 -6.03 -6.04 21.76
N LYS A 347 -5.34 -6.83 22.57
CA LYS A 347 -4.57 -8.02 22.09
C LYS A 347 -5.46 -9.19 21.71
N GLY A 348 -6.76 -9.16 22.04
CA GLY A 348 -7.67 -10.30 21.89
C GLY A 348 -7.39 -11.44 22.90
N GLU A 349 -6.50 -11.19 23.84
CA GLU A 349 -6.10 -12.14 24.88
C GLU A 349 -6.78 -11.79 26.19
N PHE A 350 -7.60 -12.70 26.69
CA PHE A 350 -8.19 -12.56 28.00
C PHE A 350 -7.12 -12.83 29.06
N LYS A 351 -6.90 -11.90 29.98
CA LYS A 351 -6.00 -12.06 31.13
C LYS A 351 -6.70 -11.71 32.43
N VAL A 352 -6.36 -12.44 33.50
CA VAL A 352 -6.77 -12.05 34.84
C VAL A 352 -6.10 -10.74 35.20
N THR A 353 -6.90 -9.69 35.35
CA THR A 353 -6.43 -8.33 35.64
C THR A 353 -6.56 -7.97 37.12
N ASP A 354 -7.51 -8.58 37.85
CA ASP A 354 -7.62 -8.42 39.28
C ASP A 354 -8.25 -9.67 39.93
N VAL A 355 -7.93 -9.88 41.18
CA VAL A 355 -8.49 -10.94 42.05
C VAL A 355 -8.96 -10.27 43.33
N ILE A 356 -10.27 -10.25 43.50
CA ILE A 356 -10.95 -9.62 44.67
C ILE A 356 -11.39 -10.72 45.60
N THR A 357 -10.87 -10.74 46.82
CA THR A 357 -11.21 -11.71 47.86
C THR A 357 -12.06 -11.07 48.95
N GLU A 358 -13.13 -11.74 49.39
CA GLU A 358 -13.82 -11.42 50.63
C GLU A 358 -13.29 -12.26 51.80
N ASN A 359 -12.97 -13.54 51.53
CA ASN A 359 -12.43 -14.45 52.53
C ASN A 359 -11.19 -15.14 51.94
N GLY A 360 -10.10 -15.27 52.70
CA GLY A 360 -8.89 -15.96 52.28
C GLY A 360 -7.89 -15.10 51.47
N SER A 361 -6.90 -15.78 50.88
CA SER A 361 -5.86 -15.14 50.08
C SER A 361 -6.23 -15.11 48.57
N LYS A 362 -5.60 -14.19 47.82
CA LYS A 362 -5.77 -14.14 46.36
C LYS A 362 -5.28 -15.42 45.70
N GLU A 363 -4.23 -16.00 46.24
CA GLU A 363 -3.63 -17.25 45.75
C GLU A 363 -4.58 -18.44 45.91
N GLU A 364 -5.27 -18.54 47.06
CA GLU A 364 -6.26 -19.61 47.29
C GLU A 364 -7.49 -19.44 46.39
N LEU A 365 -7.96 -18.21 46.18
CA LEU A 365 -9.10 -17.95 45.30
C LEU A 365 -8.81 -18.32 43.86
N ILE A 366 -7.61 -17.95 43.33
CA ILE A 366 -7.24 -18.25 41.97
C ILE A 366 -6.96 -19.76 41.75
N GLU A 367 -6.40 -20.46 42.79
CA GLU A 367 -6.24 -21.91 42.77
C GLU A 367 -7.60 -22.60 42.70
N LEU A 368 -8.55 -22.18 43.48
CA LEU A 368 -9.90 -22.75 43.50
C LEU A 368 -10.61 -22.52 42.15
N ALA A 369 -10.46 -21.31 41.60
CA ALA A 369 -10.97 -20.99 40.26
C ALA A 369 -10.30 -21.81 39.15
N ALA A 370 -8.98 -21.96 39.21
CA ALA A 370 -8.22 -22.73 38.21
C ALA A 370 -8.55 -24.25 38.26
N LEU A 371 -8.75 -24.80 39.45
CA LEU A 371 -9.18 -26.19 39.59
C LEU A 371 -10.60 -26.42 39.07
N GLY A 372 -11.54 -25.51 39.35
CA GLY A 372 -12.91 -25.59 38.86
C GLY A 372 -13.04 -25.44 37.35
N GLU A 373 -12.19 -24.65 36.74
CA GLU A 373 -12.08 -24.48 35.27
C GLU A 373 -11.10 -25.48 34.62
N GLY A 374 -10.58 -26.43 35.38
CA GLY A 374 -9.51 -27.36 34.93
C GLY A 374 -9.84 -28.19 33.71
N TYR A 375 -11.11 -28.54 33.49
CA TYR A 375 -11.60 -29.31 32.35
C TYR A 375 -12.26 -28.47 31.25
N SER A 376 -12.38 -27.15 31.45
CA SER A 376 -12.98 -26.22 30.47
C SER A 376 -11.97 -25.78 29.41
N ASN A 377 -12.38 -25.77 28.15
CA ASN A 377 -11.60 -25.22 27.04
C ASN A 377 -11.97 -23.75 26.71
N HIS A 378 -12.77 -23.13 27.56
CA HIS A 378 -13.17 -21.75 27.34
C HIS A 378 -11.97 -20.79 27.49
N PRO A 379 -11.85 -19.70 26.70
CA PRO A 379 -10.74 -18.73 26.81
C PRO A 379 -10.59 -18.13 28.23
N ILE A 380 -11.69 -17.93 28.93
CA ILE A 380 -11.72 -17.49 30.34
C ILE A 380 -11.04 -18.52 31.26
N ALA A 381 -11.30 -19.81 31.06
CA ALA A 381 -10.68 -20.88 31.81
C ALA A 381 -9.17 -20.92 31.60
N ASN A 382 -8.72 -20.75 30.34
CA ASN A 382 -7.29 -20.68 30.02
C ASN A 382 -6.61 -19.53 30.76
N SER A 383 -7.19 -18.33 30.73
CA SER A 383 -6.61 -17.17 31.43
C SER A 383 -6.54 -17.36 32.94
N ILE A 384 -7.52 -18.02 33.56
CA ILE A 384 -7.48 -18.33 34.99
C ILE A 384 -6.35 -19.33 35.29
N ARG A 385 -6.21 -20.39 34.47
CA ARG A 385 -5.12 -21.36 34.62
C ARG A 385 -3.74 -20.75 34.44
N GLU A 386 -3.57 -19.88 33.43
CA GLU A 386 -2.32 -19.14 33.22
C GLU A 386 -1.97 -18.24 34.40
N ALA A 387 -2.96 -17.53 34.95
CA ALA A 387 -2.77 -16.66 36.09
C ALA A 387 -2.38 -17.44 37.37
N TYR A 388 -2.88 -18.69 37.54
CA TYR A 388 -2.44 -19.57 38.61
C TYR A 388 -0.97 -19.98 38.46
N GLY A 389 -0.51 -20.26 37.21
CA GLY A 389 0.91 -20.43 36.85
C GLY A 389 1.60 -21.65 37.48
N LYS A 390 0.86 -22.58 38.08
CA LYS A 390 1.39 -23.80 38.68
C LYS A 390 0.68 -25.02 38.07
N GLU A 391 1.30 -26.19 38.21
CA GLU A 391 0.70 -27.44 37.78
C GLU A 391 -0.56 -27.77 38.61
N LEU A 392 -1.68 -28.05 37.92
CA LEU A 392 -2.96 -28.32 38.56
C LEU A 392 -3.10 -29.81 38.90
N ASP A 393 -3.31 -30.12 40.17
CA ASP A 393 -3.69 -31.48 40.55
C ASP A 393 -5.20 -31.71 40.35
N LEU A 394 -5.55 -32.12 39.14
CA LEU A 394 -6.94 -32.41 38.75
C LEU A 394 -7.57 -33.59 39.50
N ASN A 395 -6.80 -34.41 40.21
CA ASN A 395 -7.35 -35.49 41.05
C ASN A 395 -8.16 -34.97 42.23
N ARG A 396 -7.97 -33.69 42.63
CA ARG A 396 -8.76 -33.00 43.64
C ARG A 396 -10.19 -32.66 43.17
N VAL A 397 -10.43 -32.71 41.85
CA VAL A 397 -11.73 -32.37 41.26
C VAL A 397 -12.47 -33.68 40.98
N THR A 398 -13.55 -33.94 41.71
CA THR A 398 -14.30 -35.20 41.63
C THR A 398 -15.53 -35.15 40.72
N ASN A 399 -16.09 -33.99 40.50
CA ASN A 399 -17.22 -33.75 39.61
C ASN A 399 -17.19 -32.34 39.06
N THR A 400 -17.56 -32.18 37.77
CA THR A 400 -17.75 -30.87 37.13
C THR A 400 -19.01 -30.90 36.29
N GLU A 401 -19.83 -29.86 36.43
CA GLU A 401 -21.06 -29.67 35.68
C GLU A 401 -21.08 -28.27 35.10
N GLU A 402 -21.14 -28.13 33.80
CA GLU A 402 -21.27 -26.84 33.13
C GLU A 402 -22.75 -26.43 33.04
N ILE A 403 -23.08 -25.27 33.57
CA ILE A 403 -24.42 -24.71 33.54
C ILE A 403 -24.45 -23.66 32.44
N ALA A 404 -25.05 -24.00 31.30
CA ALA A 404 -25.05 -23.17 30.09
C ALA A 404 -25.48 -21.72 30.36
N GLY A 405 -24.65 -20.76 29.99
CA GLY A 405 -24.88 -19.32 30.16
C GLY A 405 -24.80 -18.81 31.62
N HIS A 406 -24.38 -19.67 32.59
CA HIS A 406 -24.28 -19.30 34.00
C HIS A 406 -22.84 -19.50 34.54
N GLY A 407 -22.21 -20.63 34.25
CA GLY A 407 -20.87 -20.98 34.73
C GLY A 407 -20.71 -22.47 35.01
N ILE A 408 -19.85 -22.80 35.97
CA ILE A 408 -19.46 -24.17 36.33
C ILE A 408 -19.76 -24.42 37.81
N LYS A 409 -20.25 -25.65 38.07
CA LYS A 409 -20.38 -26.21 39.43
C LYS A 409 -19.40 -27.38 39.51
N ALA A 410 -18.44 -27.30 40.40
CA ALA A 410 -17.41 -28.33 40.61
C ALA A 410 -17.39 -28.81 42.05
N VAL A 411 -16.93 -30.05 42.25
CA VAL A 411 -16.64 -30.57 43.59
C VAL A 411 -15.14 -30.74 43.73
N ILE A 412 -14.53 -29.90 44.58
CA ILE A 412 -13.08 -29.85 44.79
C ILE A 412 -12.81 -30.15 46.27
N ASP A 413 -11.99 -31.17 46.56
CA ASP A 413 -11.68 -31.67 47.89
C ASP A 413 -12.95 -31.91 48.77
N GLY A 414 -14.03 -32.40 48.16
CA GLY A 414 -15.31 -32.67 48.82
C GLY A 414 -16.17 -31.40 49.07
N LYS A 415 -15.72 -30.22 48.64
CA LYS A 415 -16.45 -28.96 48.74
C LYS A 415 -17.11 -28.59 47.40
N THR A 416 -18.34 -28.11 47.45
CA THR A 416 -19.03 -27.61 46.26
C THR A 416 -18.54 -26.21 45.93
N VAL A 417 -17.95 -26.03 44.77
CA VAL A 417 -17.44 -24.74 44.24
C VAL A 417 -18.28 -24.33 43.07
N LEU A 418 -18.70 -23.07 43.07
CA LEU A 418 -19.44 -22.41 41.99
C LEU A 418 -18.58 -21.32 41.37
N LEU A 419 -18.44 -21.36 40.07
CA LEU A 419 -17.67 -20.41 39.27
C LEU A 419 -18.55 -19.88 38.14
N GLY A 420 -18.84 -18.58 38.12
CA GLY A 420 -19.69 -18.07 37.05
C GLY A 420 -20.12 -16.62 37.21
N ASN A 421 -21.13 -16.24 36.46
CA ASN A 421 -21.65 -14.87 36.44
C ASN A 421 -22.65 -14.60 37.56
N GLU A 422 -23.15 -13.37 37.65
CA GLU A 422 -24.18 -12.99 38.66
C GLU A 422 -25.45 -13.83 38.59
N LYS A 423 -25.80 -14.36 37.42
CA LYS A 423 -26.99 -15.20 37.26
C LYS A 423 -26.83 -16.52 38.02
N LEU A 424 -25.61 -17.10 38.00
CA LEU A 424 -25.30 -18.30 38.79
C LEU A 424 -25.43 -18.03 40.27
N MET A 425 -24.86 -16.94 40.76
CA MET A 425 -24.93 -16.58 42.19
C MET A 425 -26.39 -16.37 42.65
N LYS A 426 -27.21 -15.72 41.80
CA LYS A 426 -28.63 -15.49 42.10
C LYS A 426 -29.45 -16.78 42.07
N SER A 427 -29.22 -17.70 41.08
CA SER A 427 -29.93 -18.97 40.98
C SER A 427 -29.67 -19.91 42.16
N GLU A 428 -28.44 -19.88 42.70
CA GLU A 428 -28.02 -20.69 43.85
C GLU A 428 -28.23 -19.95 45.17
N SER A 429 -28.91 -18.77 45.17
CA SER A 429 -29.22 -17.94 46.33
C SER A 429 -28.01 -17.54 47.16
N ILE A 430 -26.87 -17.29 46.53
CA ILE A 430 -25.63 -16.88 47.16
C ILE A 430 -25.64 -15.35 47.30
N PHE A 431 -25.35 -14.88 48.51
CA PHE A 431 -25.11 -13.46 48.77
C PHE A 431 -23.73 -13.09 48.26
N TYR A 432 -23.61 -12.16 47.33
CA TYR A 432 -22.34 -11.75 46.72
C TYR A 432 -22.22 -10.22 46.67
N THR A 433 -21.00 -9.72 46.73
CA THR A 433 -20.70 -8.31 46.49
C THR A 433 -20.54 -8.08 44.98
N SER A 434 -21.41 -7.25 44.41
CA SER A 434 -21.31 -6.93 42.97
C SER A 434 -20.02 -6.15 42.68
N CYS A 435 -19.21 -6.70 41.82
CA CYS A 435 -17.96 -6.09 41.41
C CYS A 435 -18.18 -5.18 40.20
N LYS A 436 -17.96 -3.87 40.36
CA LYS A 436 -17.94 -2.91 39.24
C LYS A 436 -16.54 -2.87 38.63
N SER A 437 -16.20 -3.87 37.86
CA SER A 437 -14.89 -3.94 37.19
C SER A 437 -14.99 -3.86 35.68
N MET A 438 -13.87 -3.55 35.05
CA MET A 438 -13.73 -3.30 33.60
C MET A 438 -13.76 -4.56 32.72
N GLY A 439 -14.01 -5.75 33.27
CA GLY A 439 -13.92 -7.02 32.56
C GLY A 439 -15.06 -7.97 32.82
N THR A 440 -14.93 -9.18 32.29
CA THR A 440 -15.79 -10.31 32.66
C THR A 440 -15.44 -10.72 34.06
N VAL A 441 -16.45 -10.72 34.96
CA VAL A 441 -16.27 -11.11 36.36
C VAL A 441 -16.73 -12.55 36.53
N VAL A 442 -15.83 -13.40 36.98
CA VAL A 442 -16.13 -14.76 37.43
C VAL A 442 -16.22 -14.75 38.95
N TYR A 443 -17.44 -14.84 39.46
CA TYR A 443 -17.71 -14.95 40.90
C TYR A 443 -17.42 -16.35 41.36
N VAL A 444 -16.76 -16.48 42.53
CA VAL A 444 -16.36 -17.75 43.11
C VAL A 444 -17.06 -17.92 44.45
N ALA A 445 -17.75 -19.04 44.63
CA ALA A 445 -18.37 -19.39 45.89
C ALA A 445 -18.03 -20.83 46.30
N CYS A 446 -17.82 -21.07 47.57
CA CYS A 446 -17.50 -22.38 48.14
C CYS A 446 -18.49 -22.74 49.22
N ASN A 447 -19.12 -23.93 49.09
CA ASN A 447 -20.14 -24.42 50.05
C ASN A 447 -21.26 -23.40 50.35
N GLY A 448 -21.69 -22.64 49.37
CA GLY A 448 -22.75 -21.63 49.52
C GLY A 448 -22.29 -20.30 50.07
N VAL A 449 -21.01 -20.10 50.34
CA VAL A 449 -20.41 -18.84 50.82
C VAL A 449 -19.64 -18.20 49.66
N PHE A 450 -19.83 -16.90 49.45
CA PHE A 450 -19.09 -16.11 48.48
C PHE A 450 -17.65 -15.91 48.98
N GLU A 451 -16.66 -16.32 48.17
CA GLU A 451 -15.24 -16.21 48.49
C GLU A 451 -14.58 -15.00 47.82
N GLY A 452 -15.08 -14.61 46.64
CA GLY A 452 -14.54 -13.50 45.87
C GLY A 452 -14.86 -13.55 44.38
N ALA A 453 -14.13 -12.73 43.63
CA ALA A 453 -14.30 -12.62 42.21
C ALA A 453 -12.96 -12.51 41.47
N VAL A 454 -12.88 -13.18 40.32
CA VAL A 454 -11.75 -13.06 39.37
C VAL A 454 -12.19 -12.18 38.22
N VAL A 455 -11.46 -11.11 37.98
CA VAL A 455 -11.73 -10.15 36.92
C VAL A 455 -10.82 -10.48 35.73
N ILE A 456 -11.44 -10.67 34.59
CA ILE A 456 -10.75 -11.04 33.35
C ILE A 456 -11.08 -9.99 32.32
N SER A 457 -10.06 -9.36 31.75
CA SER A 457 -10.24 -8.36 30.69
C SER A 457 -9.26 -8.59 29.56
N ASP A 458 -9.66 -8.14 28.39
CA ASP A 458 -8.80 -8.05 27.23
C ASP A 458 -7.82 -6.88 27.42
N THR A 459 -6.54 -7.12 27.16
CA THR A 459 -5.49 -6.13 27.44
C THR A 459 -5.34 -5.17 26.26
N ILE A 460 -5.24 -3.86 26.55
CA ILE A 460 -4.95 -2.84 25.53
C ILE A 460 -3.58 -3.12 24.93
N LYS A 461 -3.46 -3.00 23.59
CA LYS A 461 -2.18 -3.14 22.88
C LYS A 461 -1.20 -2.05 23.32
N ASP A 462 0.06 -2.43 23.40
CA ASP A 462 1.15 -1.49 23.61
C ASP A 462 1.14 -0.47 22.47
N GLY A 463 1.31 0.82 22.76
CA GLY A 463 1.27 1.90 21.76
C GLY A 463 -0.13 2.34 21.30
N ALA A 464 -1.23 1.67 21.65
CA ALA A 464 -2.58 2.06 21.19
C ALA A 464 -2.95 3.49 21.61
N LYS A 465 -2.59 3.92 22.83
CA LYS A 465 -2.83 5.28 23.31
C LYS A 465 -2.01 6.32 22.52
N GLU A 466 -0.76 6.01 22.24
CA GLU A 466 0.13 6.84 21.42
C GLU A 466 -0.41 6.94 19.99
N ALA A 467 -0.88 5.82 19.40
CA ALA A 467 -1.49 5.81 18.09
C ALA A 467 -2.70 6.76 17.99
N ILE A 468 -3.61 6.72 18.96
CA ILE A 468 -4.76 7.63 19.02
C ILE A 468 -4.30 9.09 19.11
N HIS A 469 -3.30 9.38 19.95
CA HIS A 469 -2.74 10.72 20.09
C HIS A 469 -2.11 11.21 18.77
N ASP A 470 -1.29 10.39 18.14
CA ASP A 470 -0.62 10.71 16.88
C ASP A 470 -1.60 10.93 15.73
N MET A 471 -2.68 10.14 15.68
CA MET A 471 -3.73 10.33 14.69
C MET A 471 -4.45 11.68 14.87
N LYS A 472 -4.68 12.12 16.10
CA LYS A 472 -5.19 13.48 16.39
C LYS A 472 -4.21 14.56 15.90
N GLN A 473 -2.91 14.38 16.13
CA GLN A 473 -1.89 15.32 15.64
C GLN A 473 -1.82 15.42 14.13
N VAL A 474 -1.96 14.31 13.42
CA VAL A 474 -2.00 14.33 11.95
C VAL A 474 -3.35 14.80 11.40
N GLY A 475 -4.32 15.19 12.25
CA GLY A 475 -5.55 15.87 11.88
C GLY A 475 -6.71 14.93 11.55
N VAL A 476 -6.73 13.72 12.09
CA VAL A 476 -7.95 12.91 12.23
C VAL A 476 -8.75 13.55 13.37
N ARG A 477 -10.02 13.86 13.09
CA ARG A 477 -10.83 14.72 13.98
C ARG A 477 -11.76 13.94 14.88
N HIS A 478 -12.25 12.80 14.41
CA HIS A 478 -13.27 12.03 15.08
C HIS A 478 -12.83 10.57 15.18
N MET A 479 -12.74 10.08 16.39
CA MET A 479 -12.32 8.71 16.70
C MET A 479 -13.46 7.99 17.40
N VAL A 480 -13.89 6.89 16.80
CA VAL A 480 -15.04 6.11 17.23
C VAL A 480 -14.59 4.70 17.57
N MET A 481 -15.14 4.09 18.57
CA MET A 481 -14.95 2.66 18.88
C MET A 481 -16.28 1.93 18.82
N LEU A 482 -16.30 0.80 18.08
CA LEU A 482 -17.44 -0.12 18.03
C LEU A 482 -17.05 -1.41 18.77
N THR A 483 -17.95 -1.95 19.57
CA THR A 483 -17.73 -3.21 20.30
C THR A 483 -19.02 -3.92 20.64
N GLY A 484 -18.96 -5.26 20.73
CA GLY A 484 -20.04 -6.08 21.29
C GLY A 484 -20.07 -6.14 22.82
N ASP A 485 -19.05 -5.56 23.48
CA ASP A 485 -18.94 -5.57 24.93
C ASP A 485 -19.99 -4.68 25.62
N ARG A 486 -20.11 -4.88 26.94
CA ARG A 486 -20.95 -4.03 27.78
C ARG A 486 -20.48 -2.59 27.78
N LYS A 487 -21.44 -1.68 27.88
CA LYS A 487 -21.23 -0.25 27.81
C LYS A 487 -20.16 0.27 28.77
N GLU A 488 -20.19 -0.17 30.04
CA GLU A 488 -19.27 0.29 31.07
C GLU A 488 -17.81 -0.10 30.77
N ALA A 489 -17.59 -1.32 30.26
CA ALA A 489 -16.27 -1.80 29.86
C ALA A 489 -15.75 -1.03 28.65
N ALA A 490 -16.61 -0.79 27.66
CA ALA A 490 -16.27 -0.05 26.46
C ALA A 490 -15.91 1.43 26.77
N GLU A 491 -16.72 2.11 27.57
CA GLU A 491 -16.48 3.51 27.99
C GLU A 491 -15.14 3.66 28.71
N THR A 492 -14.76 2.67 29.54
CA THR A 492 -13.50 2.73 30.27
C THR A 492 -12.28 2.59 29.36
N VAL A 493 -12.33 1.66 28.39
CA VAL A 493 -11.26 1.52 27.38
C VAL A 493 -11.15 2.79 26.55
N ALA A 494 -12.28 3.34 26.12
CA ALA A 494 -12.29 4.57 25.33
C ALA A 494 -11.72 5.77 26.10
N GLN A 495 -12.05 5.91 27.37
CA GLN A 495 -11.49 6.96 28.23
C GLN A 495 -9.98 6.79 28.41
N ALA A 496 -9.50 5.55 28.62
CA ALA A 496 -8.07 5.26 28.77
C ALA A 496 -7.27 5.61 27.51
N LEU A 497 -7.85 5.39 26.33
CA LEU A 497 -7.25 5.66 25.02
C LEU A 497 -7.48 7.11 24.53
N GLY A 498 -8.49 7.81 25.05
CA GLY A 498 -8.87 9.15 24.60
C GLY A 498 -9.68 9.15 23.29
N ILE A 499 -10.54 8.14 23.11
CA ILE A 499 -11.50 8.00 21.99
C ILE A 499 -12.68 8.93 22.24
N ASP A 500 -13.24 9.51 21.17
CA ASP A 500 -14.23 10.59 21.26
C ASP A 500 -15.67 10.05 21.38
N GLU A 501 -15.97 8.90 20.75
CA GLU A 501 -17.31 8.31 20.70
C GLU A 501 -17.25 6.79 20.81
N VAL A 502 -18.22 6.17 21.49
CA VAL A 502 -18.28 4.72 21.70
C VAL A 502 -19.68 4.19 21.46
N HIS A 503 -19.79 3.12 20.68
CA HIS A 503 -21.00 2.33 20.53
C HIS A 503 -20.72 0.90 21.04
N ALA A 504 -21.41 0.54 22.10
CA ALA A 504 -21.26 -0.74 22.78
C ALA A 504 -22.48 -1.66 22.52
N GLU A 505 -22.35 -2.93 22.94
CA GLU A 505 -23.41 -3.94 22.86
C GLU A 505 -23.90 -4.22 21.42
N LEU A 506 -23.02 -4.02 20.43
CA LEU A 506 -23.34 -4.19 19.04
C LEU A 506 -23.22 -5.65 18.59
N LEU A 507 -24.22 -6.12 17.87
CA LEU A 507 -24.10 -7.32 17.05
C LEU A 507 -23.38 -6.98 15.73
N PRO A 508 -22.86 -7.97 14.98
CA PRO A 508 -22.14 -7.71 13.72
C PRO A 508 -22.93 -6.83 12.73
N GLY A 509 -24.23 -7.04 12.57
CA GLY A 509 -25.09 -6.19 11.74
C GLY A 509 -25.21 -4.76 12.26
N GLY A 510 -25.25 -4.57 13.58
CA GLY A 510 -25.29 -3.25 14.21
C GLY A 510 -24.02 -2.43 13.98
N LYS A 511 -22.83 -3.07 13.86
CA LYS A 511 -21.59 -2.37 13.49
C LYS A 511 -21.71 -1.75 12.09
N VAL A 512 -22.26 -2.50 11.12
CA VAL A 512 -22.48 -2.01 9.75
C VAL A 512 -23.41 -0.81 9.75
N GLU A 513 -24.54 -0.90 10.48
CA GLU A 513 -25.52 0.19 10.59
C GLU A 513 -24.90 1.46 11.18
N GLN A 514 -24.07 1.34 12.20
CA GLN A 514 -23.35 2.48 12.80
C GLN A 514 -22.37 3.12 11.83
N VAL A 515 -21.58 2.33 11.10
CA VAL A 515 -20.66 2.86 10.08
C VAL A 515 -21.44 3.55 8.97
N GLU A 516 -22.59 3.00 8.54
CA GLU A 516 -23.45 3.68 7.54
C GLU A 516 -24.05 4.99 8.05
N ALA A 517 -24.39 5.07 9.33
CA ALA A 517 -24.87 6.31 9.95
C ALA A 517 -23.77 7.38 9.97
N LEU A 518 -22.55 7.00 10.35
CA LEU A 518 -21.39 7.90 10.34
C LEU A 518 -21.04 8.36 8.92
N LEU A 519 -21.05 7.46 7.93
CA LEU A 519 -20.83 7.80 6.51
C LEU A 519 -21.83 8.81 5.97
N LYS A 520 -23.11 8.70 6.38
CA LYS A 520 -24.16 9.66 5.99
C LYS A 520 -23.98 11.04 6.62
N ALA A 521 -23.29 11.12 7.76
CA ALA A 521 -23.01 12.38 8.45
C ALA A 521 -21.78 13.11 7.89
N GLU A 522 -20.92 12.43 7.10
CA GLU A 522 -19.73 13.02 6.51
C GLU A 522 -20.02 13.98 5.37
N LYS A 523 -19.15 14.98 5.22
CA LYS A 523 -19.18 15.92 4.10
C LYS A 523 -18.47 15.35 2.88
N GLU A 524 -18.73 15.92 1.71
CA GLU A 524 -18.22 15.45 0.41
C GLU A 524 -16.71 15.18 0.33
N LYS A 525 -15.90 15.90 1.14
CA LYS A 525 -14.44 15.78 1.19
C LYS A 525 -13.91 15.08 2.45
N GLU A 526 -14.78 14.57 3.28
CA GLU A 526 -14.42 13.81 4.47
C GLU A 526 -14.44 12.32 4.13
N ARG A 527 -13.58 11.52 4.76
CA ARG A 527 -13.48 10.08 4.56
C ARG A 527 -13.43 9.37 5.90
N LEU A 528 -14.15 8.27 5.97
CA LEU A 528 -14.21 7.38 7.11
C LEU A 528 -13.37 6.13 6.84
N ALA A 529 -12.43 5.84 7.75
CA ALA A 529 -11.74 4.56 7.79
C ALA A 529 -12.33 3.68 8.89
N PHE A 530 -12.44 2.38 8.63
CA PHE A 530 -12.74 1.37 9.62
C PHE A 530 -11.51 0.47 9.81
N VAL A 531 -11.14 0.20 11.06
CA VAL A 531 -10.01 -0.65 11.44
C VAL A 531 -10.52 -1.85 12.20
N GLY A 532 -10.22 -3.06 11.73
CA GLY A 532 -10.65 -4.31 12.35
C GLY A 532 -9.70 -5.47 12.09
N ASP A 533 -9.87 -6.59 12.79
CA ASP A 533 -9.08 -7.81 12.62
C ASP A 533 -9.53 -8.66 11.40
N GLY A 534 -10.67 -8.37 10.85
CA GLY A 534 -11.18 -8.81 9.57
C GLY A 534 -11.91 -10.15 9.52
N ILE A 535 -11.85 -11.00 10.50
CA ILE A 535 -12.57 -12.29 10.47
C ILE A 535 -14.09 -12.04 10.59
N ASN A 536 -14.49 -11.24 11.57
CA ASN A 536 -15.89 -10.91 11.83
C ASN A 536 -16.32 -9.59 11.20
N ASP A 537 -15.37 -8.74 10.84
CA ASP A 537 -15.61 -7.36 10.42
C ASP A 537 -15.49 -7.14 8.90
N ALA A 538 -15.27 -8.21 8.09
CA ALA A 538 -15.19 -8.11 6.63
C ALA A 538 -16.35 -7.32 5.98
N PRO A 539 -17.63 -7.47 6.42
CA PRO A 539 -18.72 -6.65 5.89
C PRO A 539 -18.58 -5.16 6.23
N VAL A 540 -17.98 -4.83 7.39
CA VAL A 540 -17.78 -3.44 7.82
C VAL A 540 -16.59 -2.83 7.08
N LEU A 541 -15.49 -3.58 6.93
CA LEU A 541 -14.31 -3.19 6.16
C LEU A 541 -14.65 -2.80 4.72
N THR A 542 -15.49 -3.61 4.07
CA THR A 542 -15.92 -3.34 2.68
C THR A 542 -16.91 -2.18 2.57
N ARG A 543 -17.59 -1.83 3.65
CA ARG A 543 -18.62 -0.78 3.65
C ARG A 543 -18.05 0.61 3.90
N ALA A 544 -16.96 0.73 4.65
CA ALA A 544 -16.26 1.98 4.91
C ALA A 544 -15.68 2.60 3.61
N ASP A 545 -15.36 3.89 3.62
CA ASP A 545 -14.58 4.51 2.52
C ASP A 545 -13.18 3.89 2.40
N ILE A 546 -12.63 3.46 3.55
CA ILE A 546 -11.32 2.82 3.65
C ILE A 546 -11.40 1.70 4.69
N GLY A 547 -11.26 0.47 4.26
CA GLY A 547 -11.08 -0.69 5.15
C GLY A 547 -9.61 -0.90 5.48
N ILE A 548 -9.25 -0.89 6.76
CA ILE A 548 -7.90 -1.16 7.25
C ILE A 548 -7.95 -2.46 8.06
N ALA A 549 -7.28 -3.50 7.58
CA ALA A 549 -7.18 -4.77 8.30
C ALA A 549 -5.91 -4.82 9.14
N MET A 550 -6.06 -5.40 10.33
CA MET A 550 -4.95 -5.88 11.13
C MET A 550 -4.47 -7.18 10.50
N GLY A 551 -3.19 -7.24 10.12
CA GLY A 551 -2.64 -8.30 9.28
C GLY A 551 -2.00 -9.42 10.09
N SER A 552 -2.46 -9.70 11.34
CA SER A 552 -1.95 -10.84 12.08
C SER A 552 -2.02 -12.09 11.20
N MET A 553 -0.91 -12.74 11.07
CA MET A 553 -0.49 -13.82 10.17
C MET A 553 -1.50 -14.97 9.94
N GLY A 554 -2.77 -14.68 9.58
CA GLY A 554 -3.75 -15.74 9.45
C GLY A 554 -5.11 -15.43 8.82
N SER A 555 -5.53 -14.19 8.69
CA SER A 555 -6.86 -13.90 8.12
C SER A 555 -6.81 -13.51 6.65
N ASP A 556 -6.75 -14.53 5.78
CA ASP A 556 -6.87 -14.32 4.33
C ASP A 556 -8.12 -13.52 3.95
N ALA A 557 -9.24 -13.75 4.65
CA ALA A 557 -10.49 -13.03 4.45
C ALA A 557 -10.39 -11.53 4.78
N ALA A 558 -9.62 -11.16 5.82
CA ALA A 558 -9.37 -9.76 6.16
C ALA A 558 -8.51 -9.08 5.12
N ILE A 559 -7.42 -9.75 4.73
CA ILE A 559 -6.53 -9.26 3.69
C ILE A 559 -7.32 -9.03 2.38
N GLU A 560 -8.24 -9.92 2.01
CA GLU A 560 -9.04 -9.77 0.79
C GLU A 560 -10.04 -8.61 0.89
N ALA A 561 -10.73 -8.47 2.02
CA ALA A 561 -11.79 -7.48 2.22
C ALA A 561 -11.27 -6.04 2.41
N ALA A 562 -10.07 -5.86 2.99
CA ALA A 562 -9.52 -4.55 3.30
C ALA A 562 -8.90 -3.87 2.08
N ASP A 563 -8.78 -2.55 2.15
CA ASP A 563 -8.09 -1.68 1.17
C ASP A 563 -6.64 -1.40 1.58
N ILE A 564 -6.37 -1.49 2.88
CA ILE A 564 -5.06 -1.32 3.51
C ILE A 564 -4.86 -2.43 4.53
N VAL A 565 -3.65 -2.96 4.61
CA VAL A 565 -3.28 -4.04 5.55
C VAL A 565 -2.06 -3.61 6.36
N LEU A 566 -2.16 -3.69 7.69
CA LEU A 566 -1.06 -3.51 8.62
C LEU A 566 -0.42 -4.88 8.87
N MET A 567 0.80 -5.11 8.40
CA MET A 567 1.42 -6.44 8.37
C MET A 567 1.83 -7.00 9.73
N ASP A 568 2.01 -6.13 10.73
CA ASP A 568 2.50 -6.47 12.09
C ASP A 568 1.53 -6.10 13.21
N ASP A 569 0.28 -5.82 12.88
CA ASP A 569 -0.78 -5.41 13.82
C ASP A 569 -0.48 -4.15 14.67
N ASP A 570 0.47 -3.34 14.23
CA ASP A 570 0.83 -2.10 14.92
C ASP A 570 -0.06 -0.93 14.47
N VAL A 571 -1.00 -0.55 15.31
CA VAL A 571 -1.92 0.58 15.06
C VAL A 571 -1.22 1.95 14.96
N THR A 572 0.03 2.10 15.48
CA THR A 572 0.78 3.35 15.39
C THR A 572 1.14 3.71 13.95
N LYS A 573 1.22 2.72 13.08
CA LYS A 573 1.53 2.89 11.66
C LYS A 573 0.42 3.58 10.87
N ILE A 574 -0.81 3.61 11.37
CA ILE A 574 -1.92 4.34 10.74
C ILE A 574 -1.58 5.84 10.65
N ALA A 575 -1.08 6.45 11.72
CA ALA A 575 -0.67 7.85 11.70
C ALA A 575 0.47 8.10 10.69
N SER A 576 1.38 7.15 10.55
CA SER A 576 2.49 7.22 9.59
C SER A 576 2.00 7.15 8.14
N VAL A 577 1.07 6.25 7.82
CA VAL A 577 0.51 6.17 6.47
C VAL A 577 -0.32 7.41 6.13
N VAL A 578 -1.00 8.03 7.08
CA VAL A 578 -1.69 9.32 6.88
C VAL A 578 -0.69 10.43 6.54
N ARG A 579 0.46 10.50 7.23
CA ARG A 579 1.53 11.45 6.89
C ARG A 579 2.07 11.24 5.48
N ILE A 580 2.36 9.98 5.11
CA ILE A 580 2.83 9.62 3.77
C ILE A 580 1.80 9.99 2.71
N ALA A 581 0.53 9.67 2.92
CA ALA A 581 -0.56 9.97 2.00
C ALA A 581 -0.72 11.48 1.77
N ARG A 582 -0.73 12.28 2.84
CA ARG A 582 -0.83 13.76 2.75
C ARG A 582 0.39 14.40 2.10
N LYS A 583 1.60 13.88 2.38
CA LYS A 583 2.82 14.31 1.71
C LYS A 583 2.76 14.01 0.22
N THR A 584 2.36 12.79 -0.15
CA THR A 584 2.18 12.36 -1.54
C THR A 584 1.21 13.25 -2.28
N LEU A 585 0.03 13.48 -1.73
CA LEU A 585 -0.99 14.32 -2.35
C LEU A 585 -0.54 15.78 -2.48
N ARG A 586 0.22 16.31 -1.51
CA ARG A 586 0.83 17.65 -1.58
C ARG A 586 1.83 17.74 -2.73
N ILE A 587 2.72 16.77 -2.88
CA ILE A 587 3.71 16.72 -3.96
C ILE A 587 3.02 16.61 -5.32
N VAL A 588 2.00 15.77 -5.43
CA VAL A 588 1.18 15.64 -6.64
C VAL A 588 0.52 16.97 -7.01
N LYS A 589 -0.11 17.65 -6.05
CA LYS A 589 -0.71 18.98 -6.27
C LYS A 589 0.33 20.04 -6.68
N GLN A 590 1.52 20.02 -6.06
CA GLN A 590 2.63 20.91 -6.45
C GLN A 590 3.02 20.69 -7.92
N ASN A 591 3.18 19.45 -8.35
CA ASN A 591 3.52 19.11 -9.73
C ASN A 591 2.44 19.58 -10.71
N ILE A 592 1.17 19.38 -10.38
CA ILE A 592 0.05 19.82 -11.22
C ILE A 592 0.06 21.33 -11.39
N VAL A 593 0.12 22.08 -10.28
CA VAL A 593 0.11 23.55 -10.32
C VAL A 593 1.33 24.08 -11.06
N PHE A 594 2.52 23.56 -10.76
CA PHE A 594 3.76 23.97 -11.40
C PHE A 594 3.75 23.71 -12.91
N ALA A 595 3.38 22.49 -13.32
CA ALA A 595 3.34 22.14 -14.74
C ALA A 595 2.31 22.98 -15.51
N LEU A 596 1.11 23.18 -14.97
CA LEU A 596 0.08 24.00 -15.62
C LEU A 596 0.46 25.46 -15.70
N ALA A 597 1.08 26.02 -14.66
CA ALA A 597 1.50 27.43 -14.63
C ALA A 597 2.59 27.71 -15.69
N ILE A 598 3.64 26.88 -15.74
CA ILE A 598 4.71 27.05 -16.75
C ILE A 598 4.15 26.84 -18.17
N LYS A 599 3.29 25.83 -18.36
CA LYS A 599 2.66 25.60 -19.67
C LYS A 599 1.82 26.78 -20.12
N ALA A 600 0.98 27.32 -19.25
CA ALA A 600 0.18 28.50 -19.58
C ALA A 600 1.06 29.71 -19.97
N LEU A 601 2.16 29.94 -19.23
CA LEU A 601 3.11 30.99 -19.54
C LEU A 601 3.75 30.79 -20.92
N VAL A 602 4.30 29.62 -21.19
CA VAL A 602 5.01 29.35 -22.46
C VAL A 602 4.06 29.32 -23.66
N LEU A 603 2.80 28.84 -23.48
CA LEU A 603 1.76 28.92 -24.49
C LEU A 603 1.43 30.36 -24.87
N ILE A 604 1.31 31.26 -23.89
CA ILE A 604 1.08 32.70 -24.13
C ILE A 604 2.27 33.30 -24.89
N LEU A 605 3.49 33.07 -24.45
CA LEU A 605 4.72 33.56 -25.12
C LEU A 605 4.84 33.03 -26.56
N GLY A 606 4.53 31.74 -26.77
CA GLY A 606 4.53 31.12 -28.10
C GLY A 606 3.48 31.73 -29.05
N ALA A 607 2.26 31.95 -28.54
CA ALA A 607 1.18 32.57 -29.31
C ALA A 607 1.52 34.03 -29.69
N LEU A 608 2.23 34.78 -28.82
CA LEU A 608 2.72 36.13 -29.09
C LEU A 608 3.94 36.16 -30.03
N GLY A 609 4.51 35.00 -30.38
CA GLY A 609 5.71 34.91 -31.21
C GLY A 609 7.01 35.31 -30.48
N MET A 610 6.99 35.30 -29.14
CA MET A 610 8.13 35.66 -28.28
C MET A 610 8.96 34.41 -27.87
N ALA A 611 8.49 33.21 -28.13
CA ALA A 611 9.19 31.97 -27.86
C ALA A 611 9.50 31.24 -29.18
N ASN A 612 10.68 30.68 -29.27
CA ASN A 612 11.07 29.79 -30.37
C ASN A 612 10.80 28.32 -30.02
N MET A 613 10.91 27.42 -30.99
CA MET A 613 10.60 26.00 -30.82
C MET A 613 11.57 25.30 -29.86
N TRP A 614 12.82 25.74 -29.79
CA TRP A 614 13.82 25.20 -28.84
C TRP A 614 13.47 25.49 -27.38
N GLU A 615 13.11 26.74 -27.10
CA GLU A 615 12.69 27.17 -25.78
C GLU A 615 11.44 26.44 -25.33
N ALA A 616 10.52 26.21 -26.26
CA ALA A 616 9.30 25.47 -26.04
C ALA A 616 9.56 24.02 -25.58
N VAL A 617 10.40 23.29 -26.32
CA VAL A 617 10.74 21.90 -25.99
C VAL A 617 11.59 21.83 -24.73
N PHE A 618 12.56 22.73 -24.57
CA PHE A 618 13.39 22.77 -23.38
C PHE A 618 12.56 23.02 -22.12
N ALA A 619 11.59 23.93 -22.19
CA ALA A 619 10.66 24.19 -21.09
C ALA A 619 9.81 22.94 -20.77
N ASP A 620 9.26 22.25 -21.77
CA ASP A 620 8.42 21.05 -21.55
C ASP A 620 9.21 19.89 -20.93
N VAL A 621 10.39 19.59 -21.49
CA VAL A 621 11.29 18.56 -20.95
C VAL A 621 11.79 18.94 -19.55
N GLY A 622 12.18 20.18 -19.34
CA GLY A 622 12.64 20.70 -18.05
C GLY A 622 11.57 20.59 -16.97
N VAL A 623 10.35 21.00 -17.27
CA VAL A 623 9.20 20.85 -16.35
C VAL A 623 8.95 19.37 -16.01
N SER A 624 9.01 18.49 -17.02
CA SER A 624 8.84 17.05 -16.82
C SER A 624 9.91 16.47 -15.89
N VAL A 625 11.18 16.82 -16.10
CA VAL A 625 12.30 16.39 -15.24
C VAL A 625 12.12 16.89 -13.80
N ILE A 626 11.80 18.18 -13.62
CA ILE A 626 11.60 18.76 -12.27
C ILE A 626 10.42 18.07 -11.57
N ALA A 627 9.31 17.86 -12.26
CA ALA A 627 8.13 17.20 -11.71
C ALA A 627 8.42 15.72 -11.32
N ILE A 628 9.20 14.99 -12.12
CA ILE A 628 9.65 13.63 -11.81
C ILE A 628 10.54 13.64 -10.57
N LEU A 629 11.55 14.52 -10.51
CA LEU A 629 12.44 14.63 -9.35
C LEU A 629 11.67 15.00 -8.08
N ASN A 630 10.67 15.89 -8.18
CA ASN A 630 9.80 16.21 -7.06
C ASN A 630 8.95 14.99 -6.63
N SER A 631 8.43 14.19 -7.58
CA SER A 631 7.69 12.97 -7.27
C SER A 631 8.55 11.92 -6.55
N MET A 632 9.84 11.82 -6.87
CA MET A 632 10.75 10.89 -6.17
C MET A 632 10.91 11.20 -4.66
N ARG A 633 10.56 12.42 -4.22
CA ARG A 633 10.58 12.78 -2.79
C ARG A 633 9.50 12.05 -1.98
N THR A 634 8.51 11.45 -2.63
CA THR A 634 7.51 10.62 -1.95
C THR A 634 8.08 9.31 -1.41
N LEU A 635 9.19 8.80 -1.99
CA LEU A 635 9.88 7.60 -1.54
C LEU A 635 10.61 7.75 -0.20
N ASN A 636 10.88 8.99 0.24
CA ASN A 636 11.57 9.28 1.49
C ASN A 636 10.55 9.61 2.58
N GLU A 637 10.64 8.95 3.72
CA GLU A 637 9.74 9.18 4.87
C GLU A 637 9.92 10.53 5.58
N LYS A 638 11.06 11.21 5.39
CA LYS A 638 11.38 12.48 6.06
C LYS A 638 10.83 13.69 5.35
#